data_bf0ea625a8fdcfce34c6ea7214f31311
#
_entry.id   bf0ea625a8fdcfce34c6ea7214f31311
#
_cell.length_a   1.000
_cell.length_b   1.000
_cell.length_c   1.000
_cell.angle_alpha   90.00
_cell.angle_beta   90.00
_cell.angle_gamma   90.00
#
_symmetry.space_group_name_H-M   'P 1'
#
loop_
_entity.id
_entity.type
_entity.pdbx_description
1 polymer ?
#
loop_
_entity_poly.entity_id
_entity_poly.type
_entity_poly.pdbx_seq_one_letter_code
_entity_poly.pdbx_strand_id
1 'polypeptide(L)'
;MKKKIESYQGAAGGWGAVKSVANAVRKQMDIRQDVIAMFDMNKPEGFDCPGCAWPDPKHSASFDICENGAKAIAWEVTDKQVNASFFAENTVQSLLTWGDHELEAAGRLTQPLKYDDVSDCYKPLSWQQAFDEIGARLQSYSDPNQVEFYTSGRTSNEAAFLYQLFAREYGSNNFPDCSNMCHEPTSVGLAASIGVGKGTVLLEDFEKCDLVICIGHNPGTNHPRMLTSLRALVKRGAKMIAINPLQERGLERFTAPQNPFEMLTNSETQLASAYYNVRIGGDMALLKGMMRLLIERDDAASAAGRPSLLDDEFIQTHTVGFDELRRDVLNSEWKDIERISGLSQTQIAELADAYAAAERTIICYGMGITQHEHGTQNVQQLVNLLLMKGHIGKPGAGICPLRGHSNVQGDRTVGITEKPSAEFLDRLCERYGFTPPHAPGHAAIASMQAICTGQARALICMGGNFALAMPDREASAVPLTQLDLAVHVATKLNRSHLLTARHSYILPVLGRSEIDMQKSGAQAVTVEDSMSMIHASRGVLKPAGVMLKSECAVVAGIAQAALPQSVVAWEYLVEDYDRIRNDIEAVLPEFADYNQRIRHPGGFHLINAAAERRWMTSSGKANFITSKGLLEDPSSAFNSKLVMATVRSHDQYNTTIYGMDDRYRGVFGQRDVVFMSAKQAKICRVKNGERVNLIALTPDGKRSSRRMDRLKVVIYPMADRSLVTYFPESNHMLTLDNHDPLSGIPGYKSIPVELEPSN
;
A
#
# COMPACT_ATOMS: atom_id res chain seq x y z
N MET A 1 -22.93 18.32 0.75
CA MET A 1 -22.28 18.60 2.07
C MET A 1 -21.77 20.03 2.11
N LYS A 2 -21.81 20.72 3.28
CA LYS A 2 -21.19 22.06 3.39
C LYS A 2 -19.66 21.90 3.38
N LYS A 3 -18.97 22.60 2.48
CA LYS A 3 -17.52 22.68 2.45
C LYS A 3 -17.03 23.49 3.66
N LYS A 4 -16.21 22.89 4.53
CA LYS A 4 -15.76 23.47 5.80
C LYS A 4 -14.30 23.13 6.07
N ILE A 5 -13.56 24.08 6.65
CA ILE A 5 -12.25 23.82 7.26
C ILE A 5 -12.37 24.20 8.75
N GLU A 6 -12.11 23.24 9.63
CA GLU A 6 -12.23 23.41 11.08
C GLU A 6 -11.22 22.54 11.82
N SER A 7 -10.41 23.13 12.66
CA SER A 7 -9.40 22.40 13.42
C SER A 7 -10.00 21.31 14.30
N TYR A 8 -9.51 20.09 14.19
CA TYR A 8 -9.92 18.98 15.02
C TYR A 8 -9.10 18.92 16.30
N GLN A 9 -9.76 18.95 17.46
CA GLN A 9 -9.10 18.97 18.78
C GLN A 9 -9.18 17.63 19.52
N GLY A 10 -10.01 16.67 19.08
CA GLY A 10 -10.17 15.38 19.74
C GLY A 10 -9.00 14.41 19.49
N ALA A 11 -8.94 13.35 20.27
CA ALA A 11 -8.05 12.21 20.03
C ALA A 11 -8.48 11.43 18.77
N ALA A 12 -7.59 10.62 18.21
CA ALA A 12 -7.96 9.62 17.22
C ALA A 12 -8.90 8.57 17.87
N GLY A 13 -9.81 7.99 17.09
CA GLY A 13 -10.82 7.06 17.61
C GLY A 13 -12.00 7.76 18.30
N GLY A 14 -12.34 7.31 19.51
CA GLY A 14 -13.39 7.88 20.37
C GLY A 14 -14.79 7.94 19.71
N TRP A 15 -15.65 8.82 20.23
CA TRP A 15 -16.99 9.03 19.70
C TRP A 15 -17.02 9.52 18.24
N GLY A 16 -15.94 10.18 17.80
CA GLY A 16 -15.79 10.59 16.40
C GLY A 16 -15.79 9.40 15.44
N ALA A 17 -15.08 8.32 15.79
CA ALA A 17 -15.05 7.09 15.00
C ALA A 17 -16.42 6.40 14.97
N VAL A 18 -17.06 6.26 16.14
CA VAL A 18 -18.41 5.65 16.24
C VAL A 18 -19.43 6.38 15.37
N LYS A 19 -19.48 7.71 15.45
CA LYS A 19 -20.36 8.54 14.63
C LYS A 19 -20.07 8.40 13.13
N SER A 20 -18.80 8.32 12.76
CA SER A 20 -18.36 8.18 11.37
C SER A 20 -18.81 6.83 10.79
N VAL A 21 -18.63 5.74 11.53
CA VAL A 21 -19.09 4.39 11.15
C VAL A 21 -20.60 4.36 11.04
N ALA A 22 -21.34 4.85 12.04
CA ALA A 22 -22.80 4.89 12.00
C ALA A 22 -23.35 5.67 10.79
N ASN A 23 -22.68 6.76 10.39
CA ASN A 23 -23.04 7.52 9.19
C ASN A 23 -22.73 6.74 7.89
N ALA A 24 -21.62 6.00 7.82
CA ALA A 24 -21.28 5.18 6.66
C ALA A 24 -22.31 4.06 6.47
N VAL A 25 -22.60 3.31 7.54
CA VAL A 25 -23.62 2.26 7.57
C VAL A 25 -24.96 2.80 7.09
N ARG A 26 -25.46 3.89 7.67
CA ARG A 26 -26.77 4.46 7.31
C ARG A 26 -26.87 4.90 5.85
N LYS A 27 -25.76 5.31 5.21
CA LYS A 27 -25.76 5.80 3.83
C LYS A 27 -25.73 4.70 2.78
N GLN A 28 -25.17 3.54 3.11
CA GLN A 28 -24.85 2.52 2.12
C GLN A 28 -25.82 1.33 2.13
N MET A 29 -26.75 1.12 3.14
CA MET A 29 -27.01 -0.24 3.44
C MET A 29 -28.27 -0.74 4.09
N ASP A 30 -28.34 -2.08 3.97
CA ASP A 30 -29.02 -3.01 4.87
C ASP A 30 -28.23 -3.11 6.20
N ILE A 31 -28.71 -2.36 7.21
CA ILE A 31 -28.12 -2.28 8.55
C ILE A 31 -27.92 -3.69 9.15
N ARG A 32 -28.81 -4.64 8.85
CA ARG A 32 -28.75 -6.00 9.40
C ARG A 32 -27.55 -6.78 8.88
N GLN A 33 -27.29 -6.72 7.57
CA GLN A 33 -26.18 -7.44 6.96
C GLN A 33 -24.83 -6.83 7.36
N ASP A 34 -24.76 -5.51 7.53
CA ASP A 34 -23.56 -4.84 8.02
C ASP A 34 -23.18 -5.25 9.43
N VAL A 35 -24.16 -5.29 10.31
CA VAL A 35 -23.92 -5.70 11.70
C VAL A 35 -23.39 -7.14 11.73
N ILE A 36 -23.99 -8.05 10.96
CA ILE A 36 -23.50 -9.44 10.84
C ILE A 36 -22.05 -9.42 10.33
N ALA A 37 -21.79 -8.74 9.22
CA ALA A 37 -20.45 -8.67 8.64
C ALA A 37 -19.41 -8.10 9.63
N MET A 38 -19.76 -7.05 10.39
CA MET A 38 -18.85 -6.46 11.37
C MET A 38 -18.52 -7.40 12.55
N PHE A 39 -19.43 -8.28 12.91
CA PHE A 39 -19.18 -9.28 13.96
C PHE A 39 -18.27 -10.41 13.50
N ASP A 40 -18.35 -10.80 12.21
CA ASP A 40 -17.60 -11.91 11.65
C ASP A 40 -16.26 -11.50 11.01
N MET A 41 -16.02 -10.19 10.86
CA MET A 41 -14.76 -9.65 10.31
C MET A 41 -13.59 -9.87 11.27
N ASN A 42 -12.45 -10.32 10.74
CA ASN A 42 -11.23 -10.66 11.48
C ASN A 42 -11.45 -11.73 12.56
N LYS A 43 -12.30 -12.70 12.28
CA LYS A 43 -12.55 -13.86 13.13
C LYS A 43 -12.03 -15.13 12.47
N PRO A 44 -11.58 -16.13 13.24
CA PRO A 44 -11.07 -17.39 12.69
C PRO A 44 -12.03 -18.13 11.76
N GLU A 45 -13.35 -18.03 12.00
CA GLU A 45 -14.39 -18.66 11.18
C GLU A 45 -15.09 -17.67 10.22
N GLY A 46 -14.67 -16.40 10.23
CA GLY A 46 -15.22 -15.34 9.41
C GLY A 46 -14.30 -14.96 8.25
N PHE A 47 -14.42 -13.72 7.84
CA PHE A 47 -13.63 -13.17 6.74
C PHE A 47 -12.64 -12.10 7.21
N ASP A 48 -11.53 -12.02 6.50
CA ASP A 48 -10.50 -11.03 6.74
C ASP A 48 -10.91 -9.66 6.19
N CYS A 49 -10.60 -8.60 6.92
CA CYS A 49 -10.93 -7.23 6.51
C CYS A 49 -10.29 -6.88 5.15
N PRO A 50 -11.07 -6.43 4.15
CA PRO A 50 -10.52 -6.07 2.85
C PRO A 50 -9.75 -4.74 2.87
N GLY A 51 -9.52 -4.16 4.05
CA GLY A 51 -8.78 -2.91 4.25
C GLY A 51 -7.27 -3.10 4.22
N CYS A 52 -6.63 -2.88 5.37
CA CYS A 52 -5.18 -2.93 5.52
C CYS A 52 -4.68 -4.32 5.94
N ALA A 53 -3.37 -4.53 5.80
CA ALA A 53 -2.67 -5.76 6.19
C ALA A 53 -2.16 -5.74 7.65
N TRP A 54 -2.84 -5.07 8.59
CA TRP A 54 -2.49 -5.15 10.01
C TRP A 54 -2.91 -6.51 10.58
N PRO A 55 -2.01 -7.24 11.27
CA PRO A 55 -2.28 -8.60 11.73
C PRO A 55 -3.43 -8.68 12.74
N ASP A 56 -4.01 -9.87 12.86
CA ASP A 56 -5.01 -10.18 13.85
C ASP A 56 -4.38 -10.63 15.17
N PRO A 57 -4.92 -10.20 16.33
CA PRO A 57 -4.41 -10.63 17.61
C PRO A 57 -4.74 -12.12 17.86
N LYS A 58 -3.86 -12.85 18.56
CA LYS A 58 -4.09 -14.28 18.95
C LYS A 58 -5.39 -14.49 19.73
N HIS A 59 -5.81 -13.49 20.51
CA HIS A 59 -7.06 -13.53 21.28
C HIS A 59 -8.00 -12.48 20.69
N SER A 60 -8.97 -12.93 19.91
CA SER A 60 -9.94 -12.04 19.29
C SER A 60 -10.86 -11.41 20.33
N ALA A 61 -11.00 -10.09 20.33
CA ALA A 61 -12.04 -9.40 21.08
C ALA A 61 -13.42 -9.63 20.42
N SER A 62 -14.51 -9.25 21.11
CA SER A 62 -15.85 -9.32 20.52
C SER A 62 -15.96 -8.55 19.22
N PHE A 63 -15.22 -7.43 19.12
CA PHE A 63 -15.09 -6.61 17.93
C PHE A 63 -13.60 -6.35 17.60
N ASP A 64 -13.08 -6.93 16.53
CA ASP A 64 -11.73 -6.67 16.01
C ASP A 64 -11.80 -5.78 14.78
N ILE A 65 -12.57 -4.70 14.87
CA ILE A 65 -12.80 -3.76 13.77
C ILE A 65 -12.23 -2.38 14.07
N CYS A 66 -11.85 -1.66 13.04
CA CYS A 66 -11.53 -0.25 13.11
C CYS A 66 -12.50 0.58 12.26
N GLU A 67 -12.45 1.90 12.40
CA GLU A 67 -13.30 2.83 11.64
C GLU A 67 -13.20 2.58 10.13
N ASN A 68 -11.99 2.42 9.60
CA ASN A 68 -11.79 2.22 8.16
C ASN A 68 -12.23 0.84 7.67
N GLY A 69 -12.00 -0.21 8.47
CA GLY A 69 -12.52 -1.54 8.17
C GLY A 69 -14.04 -1.58 8.13
N ALA A 70 -14.70 -0.96 9.11
CA ALA A 70 -16.16 -0.83 9.13
C ALA A 70 -16.69 -0.06 7.92
N LYS A 71 -16.03 1.03 7.50
CA LYS A 71 -16.40 1.77 6.28
C LYS A 71 -16.18 0.93 5.01
N ALA A 72 -15.09 0.17 4.94
CA ALA A 72 -14.81 -0.70 3.80
C ALA A 72 -15.89 -1.78 3.64
N ILE A 73 -16.34 -2.38 4.73
CA ILE A 73 -17.45 -3.34 4.71
C ILE A 73 -18.77 -2.67 4.37
N ALA A 74 -19.11 -1.54 5.00
CA ALA A 74 -20.30 -0.77 4.63
C ALA A 74 -20.31 -0.39 3.15
N TRP A 75 -19.15 -0.17 2.54
CA TRP A 75 -19.00 0.11 1.11
C TRP A 75 -19.19 -1.13 0.23
N GLU A 76 -18.77 -2.31 0.71
CA GLU A 76 -18.91 -3.59 0.01
C GLU A 76 -20.35 -4.14 0.11
N VAL A 77 -20.95 -4.09 1.29
CA VAL A 77 -22.28 -4.66 1.62
C VAL A 77 -23.40 -3.65 1.34
N THR A 78 -23.45 -3.05 0.16
CA THR A 78 -24.46 -2.05 -0.22
C THR A 78 -25.61 -2.69 -1.01
N ASP A 79 -26.83 -2.19 -0.80
CA ASP A 79 -28.01 -2.58 -1.58
C ASP A 79 -28.05 -1.96 -2.99
N LYS A 80 -27.22 -0.96 -3.24
CA LYS A 80 -27.13 -0.30 -4.53
C LYS A 80 -26.46 -1.19 -5.55
N GLN A 81 -26.99 -1.20 -6.77
CA GLN A 81 -26.48 -2.04 -7.86
C GLN A 81 -26.17 -1.22 -9.10
N VAL A 82 -25.05 -1.54 -9.72
CA VAL A 82 -24.63 -1.09 -11.05
C VAL A 82 -24.83 -2.25 -12.02
N ASN A 83 -25.98 -2.25 -12.68
CA ASN A 83 -26.43 -3.30 -13.57
C ASN A 83 -26.79 -2.74 -14.96
N ALA A 84 -27.43 -3.51 -15.83
CA ALA A 84 -27.82 -3.09 -17.17
C ALA A 84 -28.74 -1.86 -17.17
N SER A 85 -29.68 -1.74 -16.21
CA SER A 85 -30.59 -0.58 -16.14
C SER A 85 -29.83 0.68 -15.76
N PHE A 86 -28.84 0.60 -14.88
CA PHE A 86 -27.96 1.73 -14.57
C PHE A 86 -27.25 2.27 -15.81
N PHE A 87 -26.69 1.38 -16.67
CA PHE A 87 -26.00 1.79 -17.89
C PHE A 87 -26.96 2.18 -19.02
N ALA A 88 -28.22 1.75 -18.99
CA ALA A 88 -29.23 2.24 -19.91
C ALA A 88 -29.59 3.73 -19.67
N GLU A 89 -29.40 4.19 -18.44
CA GLU A 89 -29.67 5.58 -18.03
C GLU A 89 -28.39 6.45 -18.04
N ASN A 90 -27.20 5.86 -18.03
CA ASN A 90 -25.93 6.56 -17.88
C ASN A 90 -24.91 6.12 -18.93
N THR A 91 -24.64 6.97 -19.90
CA THR A 91 -23.54 6.75 -20.88
C THR A 91 -22.17 6.89 -20.22
N VAL A 92 -21.14 6.28 -20.81
CA VAL A 92 -19.75 6.43 -20.34
C VAL A 92 -19.34 7.90 -20.33
N GLN A 93 -19.70 8.68 -21.36
CA GLN A 93 -19.45 10.12 -21.43
C GLN A 93 -20.10 10.88 -20.27
N SER A 94 -21.32 10.52 -19.87
CA SER A 94 -21.99 11.15 -18.73
C SER A 94 -21.29 10.78 -17.42
N LEU A 95 -20.89 9.50 -17.24
CA LEU A 95 -20.19 9.00 -16.05
C LEU A 95 -18.78 9.60 -15.89
N LEU A 96 -18.12 9.97 -16.98
CA LEU A 96 -16.82 10.68 -16.92
C LEU A 96 -16.90 12.02 -16.21
N THR A 97 -18.09 12.64 -16.13
CA THR A 97 -18.33 13.89 -15.37
C THR A 97 -18.51 13.68 -13.88
N TRP A 98 -18.73 12.44 -13.43
CA TRP A 98 -18.91 12.11 -12.01
C TRP A 98 -17.58 12.15 -11.27
N GLY A 99 -17.62 12.48 -9.97
CA GLY A 99 -16.48 12.33 -9.08
C GLY A 99 -16.15 10.86 -8.79
N ASP A 100 -14.90 10.57 -8.48
CA ASP A 100 -14.46 9.17 -8.23
C ASP A 100 -15.19 8.55 -7.03
N HIS A 101 -15.50 9.34 -5.99
CA HIS A 101 -16.36 8.92 -4.89
C HIS A 101 -17.79 8.55 -5.34
N GLU A 102 -18.35 9.30 -6.29
CA GLU A 102 -19.72 9.08 -6.78
C GLU A 102 -19.82 7.79 -7.61
N LEU A 103 -18.80 7.52 -8.45
CA LEU A 103 -18.72 6.30 -9.26
C LEU A 103 -18.75 5.04 -8.38
N GLU A 104 -17.88 4.97 -7.37
CA GLU A 104 -17.87 3.82 -6.47
C GLU A 104 -19.10 3.75 -5.56
N ALA A 105 -19.67 4.90 -5.17
CA ALA A 105 -20.90 4.98 -4.37
C ALA A 105 -22.18 4.57 -5.13
N ALA A 106 -22.10 4.42 -6.46
CA ALA A 106 -23.21 3.95 -7.29
C ALA A 106 -23.68 2.53 -6.92
N GLY A 107 -22.78 1.67 -6.41
CA GLY A 107 -23.14 0.34 -5.91
C GLY A 107 -22.25 -0.79 -6.41
N ARG A 108 -22.74 -2.04 -6.23
CA ARG A 108 -22.08 -3.27 -6.66
C ARG A 108 -22.36 -3.56 -8.13
N LEU A 109 -21.33 -3.95 -8.85
CA LEU A 109 -21.44 -4.60 -10.17
C LEU A 109 -22.06 -6.00 -9.96
N THR A 110 -23.02 -6.41 -10.80
CA THR A 110 -23.79 -7.63 -10.55
C THR A 110 -23.88 -8.59 -11.72
N GLN A 111 -23.41 -8.20 -12.91
CA GLN A 111 -23.45 -9.03 -14.12
C GLN A 111 -22.32 -8.67 -15.07
N PRO A 112 -21.85 -9.60 -15.92
CA PRO A 112 -20.86 -9.29 -16.95
C PRO A 112 -21.37 -8.25 -17.93
N LEU A 113 -20.50 -7.32 -18.31
CA LEU A 113 -20.82 -6.16 -19.14
C LEU A 113 -19.75 -5.96 -20.20
N LYS A 114 -20.17 -5.62 -21.42
CA LYS A 114 -19.32 -5.22 -22.54
C LYS A 114 -19.67 -3.82 -22.99
N TYR A 115 -18.68 -3.01 -23.25
CA TYR A 115 -18.88 -1.67 -23.82
C TYR A 115 -19.34 -1.74 -25.28
N ASP A 116 -20.34 -0.94 -25.61
CA ASP A 116 -20.89 -0.76 -26.95
C ASP A 116 -20.69 0.70 -27.36
N ASP A 117 -19.82 0.92 -28.32
CA ASP A 117 -19.40 2.24 -28.81
C ASP A 117 -20.53 3.00 -29.49
N VAL A 118 -21.48 2.31 -30.11
CA VAL A 118 -22.64 2.93 -30.78
C VAL A 118 -23.57 3.63 -29.80
N SER A 119 -23.84 2.99 -28.65
CA SER A 119 -24.71 3.56 -27.61
C SER A 119 -23.95 4.30 -26.53
N ASP A 120 -22.63 4.24 -26.52
CA ASP A 120 -21.75 4.74 -25.44
C ASP A 120 -22.11 4.17 -24.06
N CYS A 121 -22.54 2.90 -24.02
CA CYS A 121 -23.01 2.25 -22.79
C CYS A 121 -22.41 0.85 -22.64
N TYR A 122 -22.33 0.40 -21.39
CA TYR A 122 -22.05 -1.00 -21.11
C TYR A 122 -23.33 -1.82 -21.22
N LYS A 123 -23.29 -2.91 -22.00
CA LYS A 123 -24.40 -3.86 -22.24
C LYS A 123 -24.13 -5.20 -21.58
N PRO A 124 -25.14 -5.88 -21.07
CA PRO A 124 -24.98 -7.20 -20.46
C PRO A 124 -24.67 -8.27 -21.50
N LEU A 125 -23.87 -9.26 -21.08
CA LEU A 125 -23.62 -10.48 -21.84
C LEU A 125 -23.56 -11.67 -20.87
N SER A 126 -23.60 -12.90 -21.41
CA SER A 126 -23.39 -14.09 -20.59
C SER A 126 -21.90 -14.28 -20.23
N TRP A 127 -21.63 -15.03 -19.18
CA TRP A 127 -20.25 -15.39 -18.82
C TRP A 127 -19.53 -16.14 -19.95
N GLN A 128 -20.23 -17.08 -20.61
CA GLN A 128 -19.65 -17.83 -21.71
C GLN A 128 -19.26 -16.93 -22.88
N GLN A 129 -20.14 -16.00 -23.27
CA GLN A 129 -19.83 -15.04 -24.32
C GLN A 129 -18.63 -14.14 -23.92
N ALA A 130 -18.57 -13.70 -22.66
CA ALA A 130 -17.43 -12.91 -22.19
C ALA A 130 -16.11 -13.68 -22.30
N PHE A 131 -16.09 -14.92 -21.81
CA PHE A 131 -14.89 -15.77 -21.88
C PHE A 131 -14.48 -16.08 -23.33
N ASP A 132 -15.42 -16.46 -24.18
CA ASP A 132 -15.15 -16.79 -25.60
C ASP A 132 -14.57 -15.56 -26.34
N GLU A 133 -15.17 -14.39 -26.17
CA GLU A 133 -14.72 -13.19 -26.85
C GLU A 133 -13.36 -12.71 -26.34
N ILE A 134 -13.13 -12.73 -25.03
CA ILE A 134 -11.85 -12.37 -24.42
C ILE A 134 -10.77 -13.39 -24.83
N GLY A 135 -11.07 -14.67 -24.74
CA GLY A 135 -10.16 -15.75 -25.13
C GLY A 135 -9.74 -15.68 -26.59
N ALA A 136 -10.72 -15.51 -27.51
CA ALA A 136 -10.43 -15.34 -28.94
C ALA A 136 -9.55 -14.11 -29.22
N ARG A 137 -9.74 -13.02 -28.45
CA ARG A 137 -8.93 -11.83 -28.58
C ARG A 137 -7.49 -12.08 -28.11
N LEU A 138 -7.30 -12.72 -26.95
CA LEU A 138 -5.99 -13.10 -26.44
C LEU A 138 -5.23 -14.05 -27.36
N GLN A 139 -5.93 -15.03 -27.98
CA GLN A 139 -5.34 -15.93 -28.98
C GLN A 139 -4.87 -15.20 -30.26
N SER A 140 -5.44 -14.03 -30.55
CA SER A 140 -5.09 -13.25 -31.76
C SER A 140 -3.79 -12.47 -31.67
N TYR A 141 -3.22 -12.32 -30.48
CA TYR A 141 -1.94 -11.63 -30.31
C TYR A 141 -0.77 -12.58 -30.64
N SER A 142 0.13 -12.11 -31.51
CA SER A 142 1.29 -12.89 -31.95
C SER A 142 2.42 -12.91 -30.91
N ASP A 143 2.44 -11.95 -30.00
CA ASP A 143 3.42 -11.83 -28.91
C ASP A 143 2.69 -11.71 -27.57
N PRO A 144 2.88 -12.67 -26.65
CA PRO A 144 2.29 -12.63 -25.31
C PRO A 144 2.66 -11.37 -24.51
N ASN A 145 3.79 -10.74 -24.81
CA ASN A 145 4.22 -9.50 -24.14
C ASN A 145 3.40 -8.26 -24.54
N GLN A 146 2.47 -8.39 -25.49
CA GLN A 146 1.48 -7.36 -25.79
C GLN A 146 0.35 -7.27 -24.74
N VAL A 147 0.34 -8.16 -23.73
CA VAL A 147 -0.68 -8.23 -22.68
C VAL A 147 -0.08 -7.89 -21.34
N GLU A 148 -0.73 -6.97 -20.62
CA GLU A 148 -0.38 -6.58 -19.24
C GLU A 148 -1.38 -7.19 -18.26
N PHE A 149 -0.89 -7.83 -17.18
CA PHE A 149 -1.68 -8.54 -16.18
C PHE A 149 -1.61 -7.81 -14.84
N TYR A 150 -2.43 -6.77 -14.65
CA TYR A 150 -2.46 -5.98 -13.43
C TYR A 150 -3.15 -6.70 -12.28
N THR A 151 -2.57 -6.64 -11.07
CA THR A 151 -3.12 -7.25 -9.86
C THR A 151 -3.29 -6.22 -8.74
N SER A 152 -4.49 -6.20 -8.14
CA SER A 152 -4.78 -5.45 -6.92
C SER A 152 -4.21 -6.17 -5.68
N GLY A 153 -3.66 -5.45 -4.72
CA GLY A 153 -3.21 -6.00 -3.45
C GLY A 153 -4.33 -6.49 -2.50
N ARG A 154 -5.56 -6.67 -3.00
CA ARG A 154 -6.69 -7.29 -2.28
C ARG A 154 -7.04 -8.67 -2.81
N THR A 155 -6.46 -9.07 -3.93
CA THR A 155 -6.65 -10.39 -4.53
C THR A 155 -6.17 -11.47 -3.55
N SER A 156 -6.93 -12.57 -3.41
CA SER A 156 -6.55 -13.68 -2.51
C SER A 156 -5.33 -14.46 -3.03
N ASN A 157 -4.67 -15.22 -2.16
CA ASN A 157 -3.53 -16.03 -2.57
C ASN A 157 -3.90 -17.04 -3.66
N GLU A 158 -5.06 -17.69 -3.54
CA GLU A 158 -5.55 -18.66 -4.52
C GLU A 158 -5.80 -17.99 -5.88
N ALA A 159 -6.48 -16.85 -5.90
CA ALA A 159 -6.76 -16.13 -7.13
C ALA A 159 -5.47 -15.55 -7.76
N ALA A 160 -4.56 -15.01 -6.95
CA ALA A 160 -3.28 -14.49 -7.38
C ALA A 160 -2.39 -15.61 -7.97
N PHE A 161 -2.37 -16.78 -7.33
CA PHE A 161 -1.63 -17.94 -7.85
C PHE A 161 -2.19 -18.41 -9.19
N LEU A 162 -3.49 -18.57 -9.33
CA LEU A 162 -4.11 -18.94 -10.61
C LEU A 162 -3.85 -17.87 -11.68
N TYR A 163 -3.88 -16.59 -11.30
CA TYR A 163 -3.67 -15.48 -12.23
C TYR A 163 -2.24 -15.45 -12.78
N GLN A 164 -1.24 -15.63 -11.91
CA GLN A 164 0.14 -15.74 -12.36
C GLN A 164 0.41 -17.00 -13.17
N LEU A 165 -0.26 -18.12 -12.82
CA LEU A 165 -0.17 -19.37 -13.58
C LEU A 165 -0.70 -19.19 -15.00
N PHE A 166 -1.87 -18.55 -15.13
CA PHE A 166 -2.47 -18.22 -16.42
C PHE A 166 -1.55 -17.34 -17.28
N ALA A 167 -1.04 -16.23 -16.73
CA ALA A 167 -0.19 -15.32 -17.47
C ALA A 167 1.11 -15.99 -17.95
N ARG A 168 1.71 -16.87 -17.13
CA ARG A 168 2.94 -17.59 -17.49
C ARG A 168 2.71 -18.73 -18.48
N GLU A 169 1.60 -19.46 -18.38
CA GLU A 169 1.22 -20.42 -19.40
C GLU A 169 0.88 -19.72 -20.74
N TYR A 170 0.28 -18.52 -20.68
CA TYR A 170 0.08 -17.66 -21.83
C TYR A 170 1.38 -17.16 -22.46
N GLY A 171 2.48 -17.09 -21.67
CA GLY A 171 3.82 -16.76 -22.12
C GLY A 171 4.33 -15.37 -21.70
N SER A 172 3.75 -14.76 -20.65
CA SER A 172 4.12 -13.41 -20.20
C SER A 172 4.51 -13.36 -18.72
N ASN A 173 5.47 -12.48 -18.39
CA ASN A 173 5.82 -12.05 -17.03
C ASN A 173 5.43 -10.58 -16.77
N ASN A 174 4.57 -9.97 -17.57
CA ASN A 174 4.13 -8.59 -17.39
C ASN A 174 3.13 -8.51 -16.24
N PHE A 175 3.63 -8.24 -15.03
CA PHE A 175 2.84 -8.15 -13.81
C PHE A 175 2.96 -6.77 -13.17
N PRO A 176 2.33 -5.72 -13.76
CA PRO A 176 2.11 -4.51 -12.99
C PRO A 176 1.24 -4.82 -11.78
N ASP A 177 1.67 -4.44 -10.59
CA ASP A 177 0.91 -4.72 -9.39
C ASP A 177 0.81 -3.52 -8.43
N CYS A 178 0.01 -3.69 -7.40
CA CYS A 178 -0.17 -2.68 -6.36
C CYS A 178 1.13 -2.43 -5.57
N SER A 179 2.01 -3.44 -5.39
CA SER A 179 3.28 -3.33 -4.67
C SER A 179 4.23 -2.37 -5.37
N ASN A 180 4.27 -2.40 -6.71
CA ASN A 180 5.08 -1.48 -7.51
C ASN A 180 4.78 0.00 -7.25
N MET A 181 3.57 0.33 -6.80
CA MET A 181 3.14 1.70 -6.49
C MET A 181 3.07 1.98 -4.98
N CYS A 182 3.47 1.02 -4.13
CA CYS A 182 3.30 1.10 -2.68
C CYS A 182 4.60 0.82 -1.91
N HIS A 183 5.07 -0.41 -1.94
CA HIS A 183 6.17 -0.90 -1.10
C HIS A 183 7.25 -1.69 -1.87
N GLU A 184 7.39 -1.50 -3.18
CA GLU A 184 8.49 -2.12 -3.93
C GLU A 184 9.88 -1.77 -3.38
N PRO A 185 10.15 -0.50 -2.93
CA PRO A 185 11.38 -0.17 -2.23
C PRO A 185 11.67 -1.02 -1.00
N THR A 186 10.61 -1.47 -0.31
CA THR A 186 10.77 -2.40 0.82
C THR A 186 11.26 -3.76 0.33
N SER A 187 10.65 -4.32 -0.71
CA SER A 187 11.06 -5.62 -1.26
C SER A 187 12.51 -5.57 -1.75
N VAL A 188 12.86 -4.56 -2.54
CA VAL A 188 14.22 -4.40 -3.10
C VAL A 188 15.24 -4.04 -2.02
N GLY A 189 14.92 -3.06 -1.16
CA GLY A 189 15.85 -2.55 -0.14
C GLY A 189 16.15 -3.58 0.94
N LEU A 190 15.13 -4.26 1.48
CA LEU A 190 15.32 -5.30 2.49
C LEU A 190 15.99 -6.54 1.90
N ALA A 191 15.61 -6.98 0.70
CA ALA A 191 16.29 -8.11 0.05
C ALA A 191 17.79 -7.86 -0.13
N ALA A 192 18.18 -6.65 -0.56
CA ALA A 192 19.59 -6.27 -0.69
C ALA A 192 20.31 -6.20 0.66
N SER A 193 19.65 -5.71 1.73
CA SER A 193 20.26 -5.51 3.04
C SER A 193 20.29 -6.78 3.89
N ILE A 194 19.20 -7.54 3.94
CA ILE A 194 19.01 -8.68 4.87
C ILE A 194 18.59 -9.99 4.18
N GLY A 195 18.50 -9.99 2.85
CA GLY A 195 18.19 -11.17 2.05
C GLY A 195 16.71 -11.54 1.97
N VAL A 196 15.81 -10.80 2.59
CA VAL A 196 14.34 -11.04 2.57
C VAL A 196 13.60 -9.72 2.41
N GLY A 197 12.72 -9.62 1.42
CA GLY A 197 11.96 -8.39 1.12
C GLY A 197 10.74 -8.15 2.03
N LYS A 198 10.74 -8.67 3.25
CA LYS A 198 9.64 -8.62 4.21
C LYS A 198 10.11 -8.11 5.58
N GLY A 199 9.17 -7.63 6.41
CA GLY A 199 9.45 -7.23 7.79
C GLY A 199 9.94 -8.40 8.66
N THR A 200 10.64 -8.09 9.74
CA THR A 200 11.27 -9.09 10.61
C THR A 200 10.60 -9.22 11.98
N VAL A 201 9.49 -8.52 12.22
CA VAL A 201 8.77 -8.52 13.50
C VAL A 201 7.42 -9.22 13.40
N LEU A 202 6.97 -9.75 14.53
CA LEU A 202 5.63 -10.27 14.77
C LEU A 202 4.82 -9.31 15.64
N LEU A 203 3.50 -9.50 15.71
CA LEU A 203 2.64 -8.67 16.56
C LEU A 203 3.04 -8.73 18.04
N GLU A 204 3.48 -9.89 18.51
CA GLU A 204 3.94 -10.12 19.88
C GLU A 204 5.25 -9.40 20.24
N ASP A 205 6.03 -8.97 19.24
CA ASP A 205 7.24 -8.18 19.49
C ASP A 205 6.91 -6.79 20.03
N PHE A 206 5.73 -6.25 19.69
CA PHE A 206 5.25 -5.00 20.29
C PHE A 206 5.00 -5.11 21.81
N GLU A 207 4.81 -6.31 22.33
CA GLU A 207 4.69 -6.54 23.78
C GLU A 207 6.04 -6.54 24.50
N LYS A 208 7.16 -6.68 23.76
CA LYS A 208 8.52 -6.86 24.30
C LYS A 208 9.42 -5.64 24.03
N CYS A 209 9.10 -4.81 23.07
CA CYS A 209 9.94 -3.66 22.69
C CYS A 209 9.94 -2.56 23.76
N ASP A 210 11.00 -1.77 23.77
CA ASP A 210 11.18 -0.62 24.64
C ASP A 210 10.90 0.70 23.90
N LEU A 211 11.10 0.69 22.59
CA LEU A 211 10.91 1.83 21.71
C LEU A 211 10.25 1.41 20.40
N VAL A 212 9.24 2.15 19.98
CA VAL A 212 8.73 2.14 18.60
C VAL A 212 8.98 3.48 17.95
N ILE A 213 9.63 3.49 16.79
CA ILE A 213 9.76 4.66 15.93
C ILE A 213 8.77 4.51 14.77
N CYS A 214 7.79 5.42 14.66
CA CYS A 214 6.87 5.52 13.53
C CYS A 214 7.39 6.62 12.60
N ILE A 215 7.91 6.25 11.41
CA ILE A 215 8.47 7.18 10.44
C ILE A 215 7.74 7.12 9.09
N GLY A 216 7.34 8.27 8.55
CA GLY A 216 6.65 8.34 7.26
C GLY A 216 5.34 7.55 7.19
N HIS A 217 4.62 7.42 8.31
CA HIS A 217 3.42 6.62 8.46
C HIS A 217 2.37 7.32 9.33
N ASN A 218 1.08 7.13 9.01
CA ASN A 218 -0.04 7.62 9.81
C ASN A 218 -1.01 6.47 10.14
N PRO A 219 -0.81 5.74 11.24
CA PRO A 219 -1.65 4.60 11.61
C PRO A 219 -3.11 4.99 11.83
N GLY A 220 -3.39 6.20 12.35
CA GLY A 220 -4.76 6.67 12.56
C GLY A 220 -5.60 6.73 11.28
N THR A 221 -4.96 6.87 10.12
CA THR A 221 -5.62 6.89 8.82
C THR A 221 -5.47 5.56 8.06
N ASN A 222 -4.29 4.93 8.11
CA ASN A 222 -3.98 3.78 7.24
C ASN A 222 -4.17 2.43 7.94
N HIS A 223 -3.86 2.33 9.25
CA HIS A 223 -3.88 1.09 10.04
C HIS A 223 -4.48 1.32 11.43
N PRO A 224 -5.76 1.73 11.55
CA PRO A 224 -6.29 2.19 12.84
C PRO A 224 -6.29 1.13 13.95
N ARG A 225 -6.30 -0.19 13.62
CA ARG A 225 -6.14 -1.26 14.64
C ARG A 225 -4.76 -1.22 15.31
N MET A 226 -3.72 -0.75 14.63
CA MET A 226 -2.39 -0.55 15.21
C MET A 226 -2.41 0.41 16.40
N LEU A 227 -3.34 1.38 16.44
CA LEU A 227 -3.46 2.31 17.57
C LEU A 227 -3.73 1.59 18.90
N THR A 228 -4.44 0.46 18.87
CA THR A 228 -4.66 -0.38 20.06
C THR A 228 -3.37 -0.99 20.55
N SER A 229 -2.52 -1.51 19.66
CA SER A 229 -1.19 -2.05 19.99
C SER A 229 -0.24 -0.98 20.53
N LEU A 230 -0.21 0.20 19.88
CA LEU A 230 0.59 1.36 20.35
C LEU A 230 0.13 1.86 21.73
N ARG A 231 -1.18 1.89 21.96
CA ARG A 231 -1.75 2.23 23.28
C ARG A 231 -1.32 1.23 24.36
N ALA A 232 -1.40 -0.05 24.08
CA ALA A 232 -0.98 -1.10 25.02
C ALA A 232 0.51 -0.97 25.35
N LEU A 233 1.34 -0.74 24.34
CA LEU A 233 2.78 -0.52 24.45
C LEU A 233 3.10 0.66 25.36
N VAL A 234 2.49 1.83 25.13
CA VAL A 234 2.73 3.04 25.93
C VAL A 234 2.24 2.87 27.37
N LYS A 235 1.08 2.23 27.57
CA LYS A 235 0.57 1.92 28.92
C LYS A 235 1.48 0.95 29.69
N ARG A 236 2.28 0.12 29.00
CA ARG A 236 3.31 -0.74 29.60
C ARG A 236 4.59 0.04 29.98
N GLY A 237 4.74 1.28 29.55
CA GLY A 237 5.89 2.12 29.82
C GLY A 237 6.94 2.19 28.69
N ALA A 238 6.73 1.51 27.58
CA ALA A 238 7.57 1.66 26.40
C ALA A 238 7.33 3.04 25.72
N LYS A 239 8.32 3.51 24.99
CA LYS A 239 8.24 4.82 24.30
C LYS A 239 7.80 4.63 22.84
N MET A 240 7.07 5.62 22.34
CA MET A 240 6.79 5.78 20.93
C MET A 240 7.28 7.15 20.46
N ILE A 241 8.04 7.19 19.38
CA ILE A 241 8.51 8.43 18.73
C ILE A 241 7.90 8.51 17.32
N ALA A 242 7.36 9.67 16.98
CA ALA A 242 6.81 9.95 15.67
C ALA A 242 7.74 10.85 14.85
N ILE A 243 8.03 10.46 13.61
CA ILE A 243 8.81 11.22 12.64
C ILE A 243 7.97 11.36 11.37
N ASN A 244 7.43 12.56 11.13
CA ASN A 244 6.51 12.76 10.00
C ASN A 244 6.47 14.24 9.61
N PRO A 245 6.34 14.61 8.33
CA PRO A 245 6.21 16.01 7.90
C PRO A 245 5.01 16.73 8.53
N LEU A 246 3.88 16.05 8.70
CA LEU A 246 2.65 16.57 9.30
C LEU A 246 2.48 16.05 10.72
N GLN A 247 1.88 16.87 11.59
CA GLN A 247 1.49 16.45 12.93
C GLN A 247 0.16 15.70 12.89
N GLU A 248 0.23 14.38 12.75
CA GLU A 248 -0.92 13.51 12.54
C GLU A 248 -1.58 13.08 13.86
N ARG A 249 -2.87 13.27 13.97
CA ARG A 249 -3.63 13.03 15.20
C ARG A 249 -3.51 11.59 15.72
N GLY A 250 -3.48 10.61 14.82
CA GLY A 250 -3.32 9.19 15.17
C GLY A 250 -1.93 8.81 15.69
N LEU A 251 -0.93 9.70 15.59
CA LEU A 251 0.38 9.51 16.20
C LEU A 251 0.50 10.26 17.55
N GLU A 252 -0.37 11.24 17.81
CA GLU A 252 -0.31 12.02 19.02
C GLU A 252 -1.06 11.34 20.18
N ARG A 253 -2.35 11.04 19.99
CA ARG A 253 -3.24 10.56 21.05
C ARG A 253 -4.41 9.76 20.52
N PHE A 254 -4.85 8.79 21.34
CA PHE A 254 -5.89 7.84 20.99
C PHE A 254 -6.85 7.60 22.15
N THR A 255 -8.15 7.55 21.84
CA THR A 255 -9.22 7.04 22.70
C THR A 255 -9.75 5.75 22.09
N ALA A 256 -9.66 4.63 22.80
CA ALA A 256 -10.07 3.33 22.29
C ALA A 256 -11.61 3.22 22.23
N PRO A 257 -12.23 3.15 21.04
CA PRO A 257 -13.69 3.09 20.93
C PRO A 257 -14.32 1.81 21.53
N GLN A 258 -13.49 0.78 21.70
CA GLN A 258 -13.91 -0.50 22.25
C GLN A 258 -13.72 -0.58 23.79
N ASN A 259 -13.18 0.47 24.41
CA ASN A 259 -13.03 0.55 25.86
C ASN A 259 -14.17 1.40 26.47
N PRO A 260 -15.14 0.78 27.19
CA PRO A 260 -16.29 1.52 27.74
C PRO A 260 -15.91 2.62 28.71
N PHE A 261 -14.84 2.41 29.51
CA PHE A 261 -14.37 3.40 30.47
C PHE A 261 -13.82 4.67 29.76
N GLU A 262 -12.96 4.46 28.76
CA GLU A 262 -12.42 5.60 27.97
C GLU A 262 -13.51 6.35 27.22
N MET A 263 -14.51 5.63 26.71
CA MET A 263 -15.67 6.25 26.03
C MET A 263 -16.54 7.05 26.97
N LEU A 264 -16.80 6.57 28.18
CA LEU A 264 -17.60 7.28 29.19
C LEU A 264 -16.89 8.51 29.75
N THR A 265 -15.59 8.39 29.99
CA THR A 265 -14.79 9.47 30.62
C THR A 265 -14.16 10.43 29.61
N ASN A 266 -14.24 10.12 28.29
CA ASN A 266 -13.48 10.79 27.24
C ASN A 266 -11.97 10.83 27.52
N SER A 267 -11.45 9.85 28.27
CA SER A 267 -10.02 9.78 28.54
C SER A 267 -9.24 9.37 27.30
N GLU A 268 -8.07 9.94 27.13
CA GLU A 268 -7.18 9.70 25.99
C GLU A 268 -5.82 9.21 26.45
N THR A 269 -5.16 8.42 25.63
CA THR A 269 -3.77 7.98 25.83
C THR A 269 -2.87 8.81 24.92
N GLN A 270 -1.90 9.53 25.50
CA GLN A 270 -0.81 10.14 24.76
C GLN A 270 0.05 9.02 24.15
N LEU A 271 0.17 8.94 22.83
CA LEU A 271 0.95 7.92 22.13
C LEU A 271 2.41 8.35 21.97
N ALA A 272 2.66 9.40 21.19
CA ALA A 272 4.03 9.87 20.98
C ALA A 272 4.61 10.56 22.23
N SER A 273 5.75 10.07 22.70
CA SER A 273 6.58 10.74 23.73
C SER A 273 7.38 11.92 23.15
N ALA A 274 7.68 11.88 21.85
CA ALA A 274 8.30 12.95 21.08
C ALA A 274 7.81 12.93 19.63
N TYR A 275 7.76 14.11 19.00
CA TYR A 275 7.31 14.28 17.62
C TYR A 275 8.28 15.18 16.84
N TYR A 276 8.85 14.66 15.75
CA TYR A 276 9.80 15.38 14.91
C TYR A 276 9.20 15.61 13.52
N ASN A 277 9.00 16.89 13.16
CA ASN A 277 8.50 17.26 11.83
C ASN A 277 9.67 17.37 10.84
N VAL A 278 10.10 16.25 10.29
CA VAL A 278 11.10 16.20 9.22
C VAL A 278 10.54 16.83 7.94
N ARG A 279 11.36 17.53 7.16
CA ARG A 279 10.98 18.01 5.83
C ARG A 279 10.72 16.84 4.88
N ILE A 280 9.83 17.02 3.93
CA ILE A 280 9.62 16.06 2.85
C ILE A 280 10.94 15.84 2.11
N GLY A 281 11.36 14.58 1.97
CA GLY A 281 12.64 14.17 1.36
C GLY A 281 13.85 14.30 2.28
N GLY A 282 13.68 14.71 3.55
CA GLY A 282 14.76 14.89 4.50
C GLY A 282 15.08 13.67 5.39
N ASP A 283 14.41 12.55 5.17
CA ASP A 283 14.52 11.36 6.02
C ASP A 283 15.94 10.76 6.01
N MET A 284 16.57 10.69 4.85
CA MET A 284 17.94 10.17 4.71
C MET A 284 18.96 11.02 5.48
N ALA A 285 18.83 12.36 5.40
CA ALA A 285 19.71 13.28 6.15
C ALA A 285 19.53 13.09 7.65
N LEU A 286 18.28 12.96 8.12
CA LEU A 286 17.99 12.66 9.54
C LEU A 286 18.65 11.35 9.97
N LEU A 287 18.48 10.25 9.20
CA LEU A 287 19.02 8.94 9.55
C LEU A 287 20.56 8.94 9.55
N LYS A 288 21.20 9.61 8.57
CA LYS A 288 22.66 9.80 8.57
C LYS A 288 23.13 10.63 9.77
N GLY A 289 22.38 11.67 10.15
CA GLY A 289 22.66 12.45 11.36
C GLY A 289 22.59 11.62 12.64
N MET A 290 21.58 10.76 12.77
CA MET A 290 21.48 9.82 13.90
C MET A 290 22.63 8.83 13.93
N MET A 291 22.95 8.19 12.80
CA MET A 291 24.07 7.23 12.71
C MET A 291 25.39 7.91 13.01
N ARG A 292 25.62 9.14 12.52
CA ARG A 292 26.81 9.93 12.82
C ARG A 292 26.99 10.14 14.33
N LEU A 293 25.93 10.57 15.03
CA LEU A 293 25.99 10.77 16.48
C LEU A 293 26.25 9.47 17.25
N LEU A 294 25.65 8.37 16.82
CA LEU A 294 25.90 7.06 17.43
C LEU A 294 27.36 6.67 17.30
N ILE A 295 27.96 6.81 16.11
CA ILE A 295 29.38 6.51 15.84
C ILE A 295 30.31 7.43 16.62
N GLU A 296 30.09 8.77 16.60
CA GLU A 296 30.92 9.74 17.32
C GLU A 296 30.90 9.49 18.85
N ARG A 297 29.73 9.11 19.39
CA ARG A 297 29.58 8.81 20.82
C ARG A 297 30.18 7.46 21.20
N ASP A 298 30.10 6.48 20.31
CA ASP A 298 30.71 5.18 20.48
C ASP A 298 32.23 5.30 20.52
N ASP A 299 32.82 6.08 19.59
CA ASP A 299 34.26 6.38 19.57
C ASP A 299 34.69 7.07 20.90
N ALA A 300 33.89 8.03 21.36
CA ALA A 300 34.17 8.71 22.62
C ALA A 300 34.01 7.80 23.85
N ALA A 301 33.06 6.85 23.80
CA ALA A 301 32.89 5.85 24.85
C ALA A 301 34.10 4.88 24.88
N SER A 302 34.49 4.36 23.74
CA SER A 302 35.64 3.47 23.56
C SER A 302 36.95 4.14 24.03
N ALA A 303 37.19 5.40 23.64
CA ALA A 303 38.36 6.18 24.09
C ALA A 303 38.38 6.40 25.60
N ALA A 304 37.19 6.43 26.24
CA ALA A 304 37.05 6.57 27.69
C ALA A 304 37.01 5.24 28.46
N GLY A 305 37.20 4.10 27.76
CA GLY A 305 37.12 2.76 28.35
C GLY A 305 35.71 2.37 28.82
N ARG A 306 34.66 3.00 28.26
CA ARG A 306 33.26 2.68 28.51
C ARG A 306 32.73 1.64 27.49
N PRO A 307 31.66 0.89 27.84
CA PRO A 307 31.02 -0.04 26.92
C PRO A 307 30.61 0.64 25.61
N SER A 308 30.72 -0.11 24.51
CA SER A 308 30.23 0.31 23.19
C SER A 308 28.73 0.60 23.21
N LEU A 309 28.31 1.60 22.45
CA LEU A 309 26.89 1.91 22.17
C LEU A 309 26.37 1.09 21.00
N LEU A 310 27.27 0.55 20.18
CA LEU A 310 26.98 -0.31 19.06
C LEU A 310 27.05 -1.79 19.50
N ASP A 311 26.45 -2.68 18.72
CA ASP A 311 26.60 -4.13 18.93
C ASP A 311 27.77 -4.66 18.09
N ASP A 312 29.00 -4.49 18.62
CA ASP A 312 30.24 -4.86 17.92
C ASP A 312 30.29 -6.35 17.57
N GLU A 313 29.79 -7.22 18.46
CA GLU A 313 29.75 -8.64 18.23
C GLU A 313 28.81 -8.98 17.06
N PHE A 314 27.62 -8.38 17.01
CA PHE A 314 26.69 -8.56 15.91
C PHE A 314 27.27 -8.01 14.60
N ILE A 315 27.87 -6.81 14.63
CA ILE A 315 28.47 -6.18 13.45
C ILE A 315 29.54 -7.08 12.84
N GLN A 316 30.48 -7.61 13.64
CA GLN A 316 31.56 -8.46 13.20
C GLN A 316 31.06 -9.82 12.69
N THR A 317 30.13 -10.44 13.42
CA THR A 317 29.68 -11.80 13.15
C THR A 317 28.69 -11.85 12.00
N HIS A 318 27.70 -10.93 11.96
CA HIS A 318 26.53 -11.02 11.11
C HIS A 318 26.51 -10.04 9.95
N THR A 319 27.47 -9.10 9.87
CA THR A 319 27.36 -8.02 8.86
C THR A 319 28.63 -7.87 8.01
N VAL A 320 28.48 -7.12 6.91
CA VAL A 320 29.56 -6.60 6.08
C VAL A 320 29.25 -5.15 5.68
N GLY A 321 30.30 -4.37 5.34
CA GLY A 321 30.15 -3.00 4.80
C GLY A 321 30.09 -1.89 5.85
N PHE A 322 30.27 -2.18 7.15
CA PHE A 322 30.18 -1.16 8.21
C PHE A 322 31.24 -0.04 8.07
N ASP A 323 32.49 -0.36 7.74
CA ASP A 323 33.56 0.63 7.60
C ASP A 323 33.31 1.63 6.47
N GLU A 324 32.66 1.18 5.39
CA GLU A 324 32.28 2.05 4.29
C GLU A 324 31.14 2.99 4.70
N LEU A 325 30.11 2.45 5.34
CA LEU A 325 29.01 3.24 5.90
C LEU A 325 29.52 4.28 6.90
N ARG A 326 30.40 3.87 7.83
CA ARG A 326 31.00 4.75 8.82
C ARG A 326 31.71 5.96 8.18
N ARG A 327 32.53 5.69 7.13
CA ARG A 327 33.23 6.77 6.39
C ARG A 327 32.25 7.72 5.72
N ASP A 328 31.20 7.23 5.07
CA ASP A 328 30.20 8.04 4.37
C ASP A 328 29.42 8.91 5.37
N VAL A 329 28.99 8.31 6.47
CA VAL A 329 28.21 8.99 7.51
C VAL A 329 29.03 10.10 8.19
N LEU A 330 30.28 9.82 8.55
CA LEU A 330 31.15 10.83 9.18
C LEU A 330 31.55 11.96 8.22
N ASN A 331 31.57 11.74 6.93
CA ASN A 331 31.80 12.76 5.90
C ASN A 331 30.58 13.65 5.63
N SER A 332 29.41 13.31 6.15
CA SER A 332 28.19 14.11 5.93
C SER A 332 28.20 15.36 6.81
N GLU A 333 28.14 16.55 6.20
CA GLU A 333 28.24 17.82 6.92
C GLU A 333 27.00 18.14 7.74
N TRP A 334 27.14 18.53 9.03
CA TRP A 334 26.02 18.90 9.90
C TRP A 334 25.15 20.01 9.32
N LYS A 335 25.76 20.99 8.69
CA LYS A 335 25.04 22.10 8.03
C LYS A 335 24.04 21.59 6.99
N ASP A 336 24.42 20.56 6.21
CA ASP A 336 23.55 19.98 5.21
C ASP A 336 22.49 19.06 5.84
N ILE A 337 22.86 18.28 6.84
CA ILE A 337 21.92 17.46 7.60
C ILE A 337 20.78 18.32 8.18
N GLU A 338 21.10 19.41 8.87
CA GLU A 338 20.09 20.32 9.44
C GLU A 338 19.26 21.02 8.35
N ARG A 339 19.91 21.50 7.31
CA ARG A 339 19.26 22.19 6.20
C ARG A 339 18.24 21.29 5.48
N ILE A 340 18.61 20.02 5.24
CA ILE A 340 17.82 19.06 4.46
C ILE A 340 16.71 18.46 5.34
N SER A 341 17.06 17.91 6.52
CA SER A 341 16.08 17.33 7.43
C SER A 341 15.10 18.36 8.00
N GLY A 342 15.54 19.63 8.11
CA GLY A 342 14.79 20.70 8.77
C GLY A 342 14.77 20.60 10.29
N LEU A 343 15.57 19.69 10.86
CA LEU A 343 15.73 19.48 12.30
C LEU A 343 17.11 19.97 12.74
N SER A 344 17.19 20.56 13.92
CA SER A 344 18.47 20.96 14.51
C SER A 344 19.28 19.76 14.98
N GLN A 345 20.61 19.91 15.06
CA GLN A 345 21.49 18.89 15.61
C GLN A 345 21.05 18.47 17.02
N THR A 346 20.53 19.41 17.86
CA THR A 346 19.99 19.10 19.17
C THR A 346 18.80 18.13 19.10
N GLN A 347 17.84 18.37 18.21
CA GLN A 347 16.68 17.49 18.03
C GLN A 347 17.09 16.10 17.53
N ILE A 348 18.05 16.04 16.60
CA ILE A 348 18.61 14.77 16.11
C ILE A 348 19.36 14.05 17.24
N ALA A 349 20.05 14.79 18.11
CA ALA A 349 20.74 14.22 19.27
C ALA A 349 19.77 13.62 20.30
N GLU A 350 18.66 14.30 20.61
CA GLU A 350 17.60 13.77 21.49
C GLU A 350 17.03 12.45 20.94
N LEU A 351 16.79 12.37 19.62
CA LEU A 351 16.30 11.16 18.96
C LEU A 351 17.35 10.04 18.99
N ALA A 352 18.61 10.35 18.72
CA ALA A 352 19.73 9.41 18.79
C ALA A 352 19.94 8.88 20.22
N ASP A 353 19.79 9.74 21.25
CA ASP A 353 19.86 9.35 22.66
C ASP A 353 18.74 8.40 23.05
N ALA A 354 17.51 8.68 22.62
CA ALA A 354 16.37 7.81 22.87
C ALA A 354 16.56 6.43 22.20
N TYR A 355 17.10 6.40 20.99
CA TYR A 355 17.42 5.18 20.28
C TYR A 355 18.58 4.40 20.93
N ALA A 356 19.66 5.10 21.32
CA ALA A 356 20.81 4.48 21.98
C ALA A 356 20.43 3.83 23.33
N ALA A 357 19.54 4.46 24.09
CA ALA A 357 19.08 3.97 25.38
C ALA A 357 18.14 2.76 25.29
N ALA A 358 17.50 2.51 24.15
CA ALA A 358 16.59 1.41 23.97
C ALA A 358 17.35 0.09 23.70
N GLU A 359 17.00 -0.96 24.39
CA GLU A 359 17.55 -2.31 24.14
C GLU A 359 16.86 -3.04 22.99
N ARG A 360 15.59 -2.68 22.72
CA ARG A 360 14.75 -3.32 21.70
C ARG A 360 13.93 -2.23 21.00
N THR A 361 14.29 -1.97 19.76
CA THR A 361 13.61 -0.96 18.95
C THR A 361 12.93 -1.60 17.75
N ILE A 362 11.67 -1.29 17.55
CA ILE A 362 10.94 -1.56 16.30
C ILE A 362 10.83 -0.27 15.51
N ILE A 363 11.24 -0.29 14.23
CA ILE A 363 11.01 0.82 13.30
C ILE A 363 9.84 0.47 12.38
N CYS A 364 8.71 1.20 12.55
CA CYS A 364 7.53 1.09 11.71
C CYS A 364 7.55 2.20 10.66
N TYR A 365 7.37 1.84 9.39
CA TYR A 365 7.34 2.84 8.31
C TYR A 365 6.29 2.52 7.25
N GLY A 366 5.89 3.55 6.52
CA GLY A 366 4.93 3.43 5.43
C GLY A 366 5.40 4.14 4.17
N MET A 367 4.45 4.49 3.32
CA MET A 367 4.70 5.09 2.00
C MET A 367 5.38 6.47 2.06
N GLY A 368 5.40 7.15 3.20
CA GLY A 368 6.19 8.36 3.40
C GLY A 368 7.70 8.14 3.29
N ILE A 369 8.15 6.88 3.40
CA ILE A 369 9.55 6.48 3.19
C ILE A 369 9.76 5.91 1.79
N THR A 370 8.80 5.13 1.29
CA THR A 370 9.01 4.35 0.05
C THR A 370 8.72 5.13 -1.22
N GLN A 371 7.73 6.03 -1.25
CA GLN A 371 7.28 6.71 -2.47
C GLN A 371 8.13 7.97 -2.79
N HIS A 372 9.45 7.81 -2.86
CA HIS A 372 10.45 8.81 -3.23
C HIS A 372 11.32 8.30 -4.37
N GLU A 373 11.98 9.20 -5.10
CA GLU A 373 12.95 8.82 -6.14
C GLU A 373 14.15 8.01 -5.59
N HIS A 374 14.41 8.09 -4.29
CA HIS A 374 15.37 7.26 -3.57
C HIS A 374 14.70 6.45 -2.44
N GLY A 375 13.49 5.97 -2.68
CA GLY A 375 12.73 5.20 -1.69
C GLY A 375 13.44 3.93 -1.23
N THR A 376 14.14 3.25 -2.12
CA THR A 376 14.93 2.06 -1.81
C THR A 376 16.09 2.38 -0.86
N GLN A 377 16.83 3.46 -1.13
CA GLN A 377 17.92 3.90 -0.25
C GLN A 377 17.42 4.36 1.11
N ASN A 378 16.25 5.02 1.19
CA ASN A 378 15.63 5.35 2.47
C ASN A 378 15.38 4.10 3.33
N VAL A 379 14.84 3.03 2.75
CA VAL A 379 14.64 1.75 3.46
C VAL A 379 15.97 1.16 3.93
N GLN A 380 16.99 1.17 3.08
CA GLN A 380 18.34 0.67 3.42
C GLN A 380 18.95 1.44 4.60
N GLN A 381 18.76 2.77 4.70
CA GLN A 381 19.26 3.54 5.84
C GLN A 381 18.52 3.20 7.15
N LEU A 382 17.22 2.87 7.11
CA LEU A 382 16.50 2.36 8.28
C LEU A 382 17.10 1.03 8.76
N VAL A 383 17.44 0.14 7.81
CA VAL A 383 18.08 -1.14 8.13
C VAL A 383 19.49 -0.92 8.70
N ASN A 384 20.30 -0.03 8.10
CA ASN A 384 21.62 0.32 8.61
C ASN A 384 21.55 0.73 10.09
N LEU A 385 20.61 1.60 10.44
CA LEU A 385 20.41 2.03 11.84
C LEU A 385 20.12 0.83 12.76
N LEU A 386 19.24 -0.10 12.34
CA LEU A 386 18.91 -1.30 13.13
C LEU A 386 20.08 -2.28 13.24
N LEU A 387 20.86 -2.45 12.17
CA LEU A 387 22.04 -3.36 12.18
C LEU A 387 23.13 -2.86 13.13
N MET A 388 23.32 -1.55 13.29
CA MET A 388 24.32 -0.99 14.22
C MET A 388 24.10 -1.44 15.67
N LYS A 389 22.87 -1.76 16.06
CA LYS A 389 22.52 -2.22 17.42
C LYS A 389 22.03 -3.68 17.48
N GLY A 390 22.28 -4.48 16.44
CA GLY A 390 21.86 -5.88 16.38
C GLY A 390 20.35 -6.08 16.52
N HIS A 391 19.54 -5.09 16.11
CA HIS A 391 18.08 -5.11 16.28
C HIS A 391 17.33 -5.96 15.25
N ILE A 392 18.01 -6.59 14.30
CA ILE A 392 17.41 -7.58 13.39
C ILE A 392 17.64 -8.99 13.95
N GLY A 393 16.57 -9.79 13.97
CA GLY A 393 16.60 -11.15 14.54
C GLY A 393 16.76 -11.18 16.07
N LYS A 394 16.20 -10.17 16.73
CA LYS A 394 16.13 -10.02 18.19
C LYS A 394 14.66 -9.89 18.62
N PRO A 395 14.13 -10.70 19.54
CA PRO A 395 12.76 -10.58 19.99
C PRO A 395 12.44 -9.18 20.54
N GLY A 396 11.36 -8.58 20.06
CA GLY A 396 10.96 -7.23 20.44
C GLY A 396 11.71 -6.12 19.68
N ALA A 397 12.48 -6.46 18.64
CA ALA A 397 13.18 -5.47 17.82
C ALA A 397 13.14 -5.86 16.34
N GLY A 398 13.25 -4.90 15.43
CA GLY A 398 13.31 -5.15 14.01
C GLY A 398 12.67 -4.08 13.13
N ILE A 399 12.53 -4.44 11.85
CA ILE A 399 11.94 -3.61 10.81
C ILE A 399 10.49 -4.01 10.54
N CYS A 400 9.58 -3.05 10.53
CA CYS A 400 8.15 -3.26 10.36
C CYS A 400 7.59 -2.37 9.21
N PRO A 401 7.71 -2.80 7.95
CA PRO A 401 7.02 -2.16 6.83
C PRO A 401 5.51 -2.38 6.96
N LEU A 402 4.74 -1.30 6.94
CA LEU A 402 3.29 -1.37 7.07
C LEU A 402 2.64 -1.39 5.70
N ARG A 403 2.39 -2.60 5.19
CA ARG A 403 1.76 -2.85 3.90
C ARG A 403 0.35 -2.27 3.87
N GLY A 404 -0.01 -1.64 2.75
CA GLY A 404 -1.29 -0.94 2.62
C GLY A 404 -2.47 -1.90 2.51
N HIS A 405 -2.55 -2.69 1.45
CA HIS A 405 -3.66 -3.58 1.16
C HIS A 405 -3.57 -4.91 1.90
N SER A 406 -4.74 -5.52 2.13
CA SER A 406 -4.91 -6.72 2.95
C SER A 406 -4.12 -7.95 2.49
N ASN A 407 -3.76 -8.04 1.21
CA ASN A 407 -2.96 -9.15 0.64
C ASN A 407 -1.85 -8.71 -0.32
N VAL A 408 -1.42 -7.46 -0.30
CA VAL A 408 -0.35 -6.97 -1.21
C VAL A 408 1.00 -7.65 -0.98
N GLN A 409 1.19 -8.34 0.13
CA GLN A 409 2.36 -9.18 0.40
C GLN A 409 2.12 -10.60 -0.11
N GLY A 410 0.93 -11.16 0.12
CA GLY A 410 0.58 -12.52 -0.25
C GLY A 410 0.52 -12.74 -1.76
N ASP A 411 -0.02 -11.80 -2.53
CA ASP A 411 -0.02 -11.92 -4.00
C ASP A 411 1.41 -12.02 -4.55
N ARG A 412 2.36 -11.23 -4.04
CA ARG A 412 3.80 -11.34 -4.37
C ARG A 412 4.40 -12.68 -3.92
N THR A 413 4.02 -13.14 -2.73
CA THR A 413 4.51 -14.41 -2.17
C THR A 413 4.11 -15.60 -3.04
N VAL A 414 2.89 -15.59 -3.60
CA VAL A 414 2.42 -16.69 -4.46
C VAL A 414 2.74 -16.48 -5.95
N GLY A 415 3.59 -15.53 -6.29
CA GLY A 415 4.21 -15.44 -7.62
C GLY A 415 3.78 -14.28 -8.50
N ILE A 416 3.00 -13.29 -8.04
CA ILE A 416 2.78 -12.05 -8.77
C ILE A 416 4.07 -11.23 -8.73
N THR A 417 4.93 -11.43 -9.71
CA THR A 417 6.19 -10.69 -9.87
C THR A 417 6.63 -10.71 -11.33
N GLU A 418 7.11 -9.58 -11.79
CA GLU A 418 7.68 -9.39 -13.12
C GLU A 418 9.10 -9.97 -13.27
N LYS A 419 9.73 -10.32 -12.13
CA LYS A 419 11.09 -10.90 -12.07
C LYS A 419 11.09 -12.16 -11.21
N PRO A 420 10.44 -13.25 -11.66
CA PRO A 420 10.43 -14.50 -10.92
C PRO A 420 11.82 -15.13 -10.84
N SER A 421 12.09 -15.88 -9.76
CA SER A 421 13.34 -16.64 -9.67
C SER A 421 13.30 -17.85 -10.61
N ALA A 422 14.49 -18.31 -11.05
CA ALA A 422 14.60 -19.49 -11.90
C ALA A 422 14.02 -20.73 -11.21
N GLU A 423 14.30 -20.90 -9.91
CA GLU A 423 13.80 -22.03 -9.13
C GLU A 423 12.27 -22.06 -9.03
N PHE A 424 11.63 -20.91 -9.00
CA PHE A 424 10.16 -20.84 -9.03
C PHE A 424 9.61 -21.27 -10.39
N LEU A 425 10.23 -20.79 -11.49
CA LEU A 425 9.83 -21.15 -12.85
C LEU A 425 10.06 -22.63 -13.15
N ASP A 426 11.20 -23.19 -12.67
CA ASP A 426 11.52 -24.62 -12.80
C ASP A 426 10.45 -25.48 -12.11
N ARG A 427 10.06 -25.13 -10.88
CA ARG A 427 8.98 -25.82 -10.15
C ARG A 427 7.61 -25.72 -10.83
N LEU A 428 7.29 -24.57 -11.45
CA LEU A 428 6.08 -24.45 -12.30
C LEU A 428 6.15 -25.40 -13.50
N CYS A 429 7.29 -25.43 -14.18
CA CYS A 429 7.52 -26.35 -15.31
C CYS A 429 7.38 -27.82 -14.88
N GLU A 430 8.00 -28.21 -13.76
CA GLU A 430 7.90 -29.56 -13.21
C GLU A 430 6.46 -29.93 -12.83
N ARG A 431 5.73 -28.98 -12.20
CA ARG A 431 4.35 -29.22 -11.73
C ARG A 431 3.35 -29.38 -12.86
N TYR A 432 3.46 -28.54 -13.91
CA TYR A 432 2.42 -28.42 -14.93
C TYR A 432 2.85 -28.88 -16.33
N GLY A 433 4.15 -29.00 -16.59
CA GLY A 433 4.67 -29.50 -17.88
C GLY A 433 4.70 -28.47 -19.02
N PHE A 434 4.44 -27.16 -18.74
CA PHE A 434 4.69 -26.09 -19.70
C PHE A 434 5.99 -25.35 -19.37
N THR A 435 6.57 -24.66 -20.36
CA THR A 435 7.78 -23.86 -20.17
C THR A 435 7.42 -22.39 -19.93
N PRO A 436 7.53 -21.87 -18.69
CA PRO A 436 7.25 -20.46 -18.42
C PRO A 436 8.36 -19.55 -18.99
N PRO A 437 8.05 -18.26 -19.31
CA PRO A 437 9.06 -17.31 -19.78
C PRO A 437 10.05 -16.96 -18.67
N HIS A 438 11.36 -16.95 -19.00
CA HIS A 438 12.43 -16.58 -18.07
C HIS A 438 12.80 -15.09 -18.12
N ALA A 439 12.50 -14.41 -19.22
CA ALA A 439 12.78 -12.98 -19.35
C ALA A 439 11.92 -12.18 -18.35
N PRO A 440 12.49 -11.15 -17.68
CA PRO A 440 11.72 -10.23 -16.88
C PRO A 440 10.62 -9.54 -17.70
N GLY A 441 9.45 -9.36 -17.08
CA GLY A 441 8.34 -8.62 -17.66
C GLY A 441 8.28 -7.16 -17.18
N HIS A 442 7.11 -6.56 -17.32
CA HIS A 442 6.87 -5.17 -16.97
C HIS A 442 6.33 -5.03 -15.54
N ALA A 443 6.95 -4.14 -14.74
CA ALA A 443 6.37 -3.54 -13.54
C ALA A 443 5.43 -2.38 -13.92
N ALA A 444 4.74 -1.75 -12.98
CA ALA A 444 3.68 -0.78 -13.25
C ALA A 444 4.10 0.40 -14.16
N ILE A 445 5.26 1.01 -13.94
CA ILE A 445 5.75 2.11 -14.80
C ILE A 445 6.07 1.61 -16.20
N ALA A 446 6.80 0.51 -16.33
CA ALA A 446 7.14 -0.07 -17.63
C ALA A 446 5.89 -0.50 -18.40
N SER A 447 4.88 -1.07 -17.72
CA SER A 447 3.58 -1.39 -18.31
C SER A 447 2.89 -0.15 -18.87
N MET A 448 2.83 0.94 -18.10
CA MET A 448 2.23 2.18 -18.60
C MET A 448 3.02 2.77 -19.79
N GLN A 449 4.35 2.71 -19.75
CA GLN A 449 5.19 3.14 -20.88
C GLN A 449 4.94 2.26 -22.12
N ALA A 450 4.81 0.94 -21.96
CA ALA A 450 4.47 0.01 -23.04
C ALA A 450 3.07 0.32 -23.64
N ILE A 451 2.09 0.68 -22.79
CA ILE A 451 0.77 1.15 -23.25
C ILE A 451 0.89 2.47 -24.02
N CYS A 452 1.62 3.45 -23.48
CA CYS A 452 1.81 4.77 -24.12
C CYS A 452 2.54 4.69 -25.47
N THR A 453 3.41 3.70 -25.66
CA THR A 453 4.15 3.49 -26.91
C THR A 453 3.43 2.54 -27.90
N GLY A 454 2.29 1.95 -27.49
CA GLY A 454 1.54 0.97 -28.29
C GLY A 454 2.19 -0.41 -28.38
N GLN A 455 3.21 -0.70 -27.55
CA GLN A 455 3.80 -2.02 -27.41
C GLN A 455 2.83 -2.99 -26.71
N ALA A 456 2.22 -2.54 -25.62
CA ALA A 456 1.11 -3.26 -24.99
C ALA A 456 -0.21 -2.90 -25.69
N ARG A 457 -1.00 -3.92 -26.01
CA ARG A 457 -2.28 -3.83 -26.72
C ARG A 457 -3.46 -4.26 -25.88
N ALA A 458 -3.21 -5.01 -24.82
CA ALA A 458 -4.23 -5.50 -23.91
C ALA A 458 -3.85 -5.26 -22.45
N LEU A 459 -4.86 -4.96 -21.63
CA LEU A 459 -4.73 -4.82 -20.18
C LEU A 459 -5.83 -5.62 -19.50
N ILE A 460 -5.44 -6.57 -18.66
CA ILE A 460 -6.35 -7.32 -17.79
C ILE A 460 -6.12 -6.85 -16.36
N CYS A 461 -7.15 -6.35 -15.70
CA CYS A 461 -7.08 -5.86 -14.32
C CYS A 461 -7.82 -6.80 -13.37
N MET A 462 -7.08 -7.47 -12.49
CA MET A 462 -7.64 -8.19 -11.35
C MET A 462 -7.85 -7.21 -10.19
N GLY A 463 -9.02 -6.58 -10.15
CA GLY A 463 -9.35 -5.52 -9.21
C GLY A 463 -8.61 -4.19 -9.47
N GLY A 464 -8.70 -3.29 -8.50
CA GLY A 464 -8.00 -2.02 -8.49
C GLY A 464 -8.58 -0.93 -9.40
N ASN A 465 -7.88 0.19 -9.43
CA ASN A 465 -8.20 1.36 -10.26
C ASN A 465 -6.89 1.87 -10.89
N PHE A 466 -6.37 1.10 -11.83
CA PHE A 466 -5.04 1.26 -12.41
C PHE A 466 -4.81 2.67 -12.96
N ALA A 467 -5.74 3.17 -13.80
CA ALA A 467 -5.62 4.48 -14.42
C ALA A 467 -5.54 5.65 -13.40
N LEU A 468 -6.22 5.52 -12.26
CA LEU A 468 -6.22 6.55 -11.22
C LEU A 468 -5.01 6.42 -10.29
N ALA A 469 -4.53 5.20 -10.08
CA ALA A 469 -3.38 4.92 -9.23
C ALA A 469 -2.05 5.33 -9.87
N MET A 470 -1.95 5.26 -11.21
CA MET A 470 -0.74 5.61 -11.96
C MET A 470 -0.47 7.13 -11.95
N PRO A 471 0.81 7.55 -12.02
CA PRO A 471 1.15 8.95 -12.28
C PRO A 471 0.80 9.35 -13.71
N ASP A 472 0.93 10.65 -14.02
CA ASP A 472 0.82 11.19 -15.38
C ASP A 472 -0.52 10.89 -16.08
N ARG A 473 -1.63 11.13 -15.39
CA ARG A 473 -2.97 10.87 -15.92
C ARG A 473 -3.25 11.51 -17.29
N GLU A 474 -2.69 12.68 -17.54
CA GLU A 474 -2.89 13.39 -18.82
C GLU A 474 -2.22 12.65 -19.98
N ALA A 475 -1.02 12.13 -19.77
CA ALA A 475 -0.29 11.38 -20.78
C ALA A 475 -0.82 9.95 -20.96
N SER A 476 -1.36 9.33 -19.92
CA SER A 476 -1.79 7.92 -19.91
C SER A 476 -3.25 7.70 -20.30
N ALA A 477 -4.13 8.70 -20.13
CA ALA A 477 -5.57 8.53 -20.38
C ALA A 477 -5.89 8.16 -21.83
N VAL A 478 -5.31 8.89 -22.81
CA VAL A 478 -5.55 8.62 -24.23
C VAL A 478 -4.99 7.26 -24.66
N PRO A 479 -3.73 6.89 -24.35
CA PRO A 479 -3.21 5.55 -24.66
C PRO A 479 -4.05 4.40 -24.10
N LEU A 480 -4.61 4.54 -22.90
CA LEU A 480 -5.50 3.52 -22.31
C LEU A 480 -6.75 3.32 -23.17
N THR A 481 -7.31 4.37 -23.77
CA THR A 481 -8.45 4.25 -24.69
C THR A 481 -8.08 3.70 -26.08
N GLN A 482 -6.81 3.66 -26.41
CA GLN A 482 -6.30 3.12 -27.68
C GLN A 482 -5.96 1.62 -27.60
N LEU A 483 -6.05 1.01 -26.43
CA LEU A 483 -5.89 -0.44 -26.29
C LEU A 483 -6.91 -1.19 -27.16
N ASP A 484 -6.51 -2.36 -27.66
CA ASP A 484 -7.42 -3.27 -28.36
C ASP A 484 -8.35 -3.99 -27.37
N LEU A 485 -7.83 -4.35 -26.19
CA LEU A 485 -8.60 -5.08 -25.15
C LEU A 485 -8.35 -4.49 -23.76
N ALA A 486 -9.43 -4.24 -23.02
CA ALA A 486 -9.38 -3.96 -21.59
C ALA A 486 -10.39 -4.86 -20.85
N VAL A 487 -9.93 -5.62 -19.85
CA VAL A 487 -10.75 -6.49 -19.03
C VAL A 487 -10.61 -6.06 -17.57
N HIS A 488 -11.73 -5.77 -16.92
CA HIS A 488 -11.77 -5.34 -15.53
C HIS A 488 -12.56 -6.32 -14.67
N VAL A 489 -11.87 -7.12 -13.88
CA VAL A 489 -12.46 -7.97 -12.85
C VAL A 489 -12.67 -7.13 -11.61
N ALA A 490 -13.90 -6.82 -11.23
CA ALA A 490 -14.16 -5.79 -10.23
C ALA A 490 -15.45 -5.99 -9.44
N THR A 491 -15.52 -5.42 -8.24
CA THR A 491 -16.72 -5.41 -7.39
C THR A 491 -17.56 -4.15 -7.57
N LYS A 492 -16.93 -3.03 -7.94
CA LYS A 492 -17.56 -1.70 -8.05
C LYS A 492 -17.05 -0.93 -9.26
N LEU A 493 -17.85 0.01 -9.75
CA LEU A 493 -17.48 0.90 -10.84
C LEU A 493 -16.40 1.90 -10.37
N ASN A 494 -15.39 2.15 -11.22
CA ASN A 494 -14.36 3.15 -10.97
C ASN A 494 -13.88 3.81 -12.27
N ARG A 495 -12.96 4.75 -12.16
CA ARG A 495 -12.46 5.57 -13.30
C ARG A 495 -11.83 4.74 -14.42
N SER A 496 -11.12 3.66 -14.10
CA SER A 496 -10.46 2.81 -15.10
C SER A 496 -11.46 2.18 -16.08
N HIS A 497 -12.66 1.87 -15.62
CA HIS A 497 -13.71 1.27 -16.45
C HIS A 497 -14.28 2.24 -17.49
N LEU A 498 -14.09 3.54 -17.30
CA LEU A 498 -14.61 4.59 -18.17
C LEU A 498 -13.60 5.05 -19.23
N LEU A 499 -12.35 4.59 -19.14
CA LEU A 499 -11.34 4.75 -20.20
C LEU A 499 -11.44 3.54 -21.13
N THR A 500 -12.50 3.53 -21.94
CA THR A 500 -12.87 2.38 -22.74
C THR A 500 -11.91 2.13 -23.91
N ALA A 501 -11.35 0.93 -23.97
CA ALA A 501 -10.60 0.39 -25.10
C ALA A 501 -11.57 -0.02 -26.24
N ARG A 502 -11.04 -0.46 -27.38
CA ARG A 502 -11.84 -0.95 -28.50
C ARG A 502 -12.78 -2.09 -28.08
N HIS A 503 -12.31 -2.98 -27.20
CA HIS A 503 -13.08 -4.05 -26.59
C HIS A 503 -12.89 -3.96 -25.07
N SER A 504 -13.91 -3.46 -24.36
CA SER A 504 -13.87 -3.31 -22.92
C SER A 504 -14.91 -4.18 -22.25
N TYR A 505 -14.47 -4.91 -21.22
CA TYR A 505 -15.31 -5.79 -20.42
C TYR A 505 -15.20 -5.46 -18.94
N ILE A 506 -16.33 -5.52 -18.24
CA ILE A 506 -16.41 -5.50 -16.77
C ILE A 506 -16.96 -6.85 -16.32
N LEU A 507 -16.16 -7.58 -15.57
CA LEU A 507 -16.47 -8.91 -15.05
C LEU A 507 -16.67 -8.82 -13.53
N PRO A 508 -17.92 -8.93 -13.05
CA PRO A 508 -18.22 -8.70 -11.64
C PRO A 508 -17.87 -9.93 -10.79
N VAL A 509 -17.28 -9.67 -9.63
CA VAL A 509 -16.87 -10.72 -8.71
C VAL A 509 -17.45 -10.55 -7.31
N LEU A 510 -17.40 -11.63 -6.54
CA LEU A 510 -17.74 -11.68 -5.13
C LEU A 510 -16.85 -10.71 -4.34
N GLY A 511 -17.45 -10.04 -3.36
CA GLY A 511 -16.70 -9.36 -2.30
C GLY A 511 -16.15 -10.35 -1.29
N ARG A 512 -15.24 -9.91 -0.44
CA ARG A 512 -14.62 -10.77 0.57
C ARG A 512 -15.60 -11.25 1.64
N SER A 513 -16.61 -10.46 1.95
CA SER A 513 -17.68 -10.79 2.89
C SER A 513 -18.70 -11.80 2.34
N GLU A 514 -18.70 -12.07 1.03
CA GLU A 514 -19.72 -12.89 0.34
C GLU A 514 -19.30 -14.36 0.26
N ILE A 515 -20.28 -15.26 0.45
CA ILE A 515 -20.06 -16.72 0.38
C ILE A 515 -19.68 -17.12 -1.05
N ASP A 516 -18.53 -17.74 -1.20
CA ASP A 516 -18.10 -18.36 -2.43
C ASP A 516 -18.49 -19.85 -2.45
N MET A 517 -19.47 -20.21 -3.29
CA MET A 517 -19.95 -21.58 -3.42
C MET A 517 -19.38 -22.23 -4.67
N GLN A 518 -18.55 -23.26 -4.48
CA GLN A 518 -18.02 -24.10 -5.54
C GLN A 518 -18.59 -25.53 -5.43
N LYS A 519 -18.15 -26.45 -6.29
CA LYS A 519 -18.68 -27.82 -6.35
C LYS A 519 -18.49 -28.59 -5.03
N SER A 520 -17.38 -28.38 -4.33
CA SER A 520 -17.10 -29.02 -3.01
C SER A 520 -17.82 -28.33 -1.84
N GLY A 521 -18.49 -27.20 -2.07
CA GLY A 521 -19.20 -26.43 -1.03
C GLY A 521 -18.67 -25.01 -0.88
N ALA A 522 -18.94 -24.38 0.26
CA ALA A 522 -18.47 -23.04 0.59
C ALA A 522 -16.95 -23.02 0.75
N GLN A 523 -16.28 -22.16 0.00
CA GLN A 523 -14.82 -22.03 0.01
C GLN A 523 -14.34 -20.98 1.02
N ALA A 524 -13.10 -21.15 1.46
CA ALA A 524 -12.32 -20.10 2.09
C ALA A 524 -11.14 -19.76 1.18
N VAL A 525 -10.82 -18.48 1.05
CA VAL A 525 -9.58 -18.00 0.45
C VAL A 525 -8.57 -17.67 1.55
N THR A 526 -7.32 -17.39 1.18
CA THR A 526 -6.27 -17.04 2.14
C THR A 526 -5.61 -15.70 1.77
N VAL A 527 -5.08 -15.03 2.78
CA VAL A 527 -4.34 -13.76 2.66
C VAL A 527 -3.10 -13.76 3.56
N GLU A 528 -2.09 -12.95 3.21
CA GLU A 528 -0.88 -12.73 4.01
C GLU A 528 -0.86 -11.30 4.55
N ASP A 529 -0.75 -11.15 5.85
CA ASP A 529 -0.61 -9.85 6.49
C ASP A 529 0.81 -9.26 6.43
N SER A 530 1.00 -8.05 6.97
CA SER A 530 2.30 -7.35 6.97
C SER A 530 3.39 -8.06 7.79
N MET A 531 3.03 -9.01 8.62
CA MET A 531 3.94 -9.77 9.48
C MET A 531 4.08 -11.23 9.03
N SER A 532 3.70 -11.51 7.77
CA SER A 532 3.80 -12.84 7.14
C SER A 532 2.95 -13.94 7.81
N MET A 533 1.85 -13.57 8.45
CA MET A 533 0.82 -14.53 8.88
C MET A 533 -0.13 -14.81 7.72
N ILE A 534 -0.36 -16.08 7.44
CA ILE A 534 -1.36 -16.55 6.47
C ILE A 534 -2.66 -16.82 7.20
N HIS A 535 -3.72 -16.11 6.82
CA HIS A 535 -5.04 -16.19 7.42
C HIS A 535 -6.05 -16.80 6.45
N ALA A 536 -6.97 -17.63 6.95
CA ALA A 536 -8.16 -18.05 6.21
C ALA A 536 -9.23 -16.94 6.25
N SER A 537 -9.92 -16.76 5.14
CA SER A 537 -10.98 -15.77 4.98
C SER A 537 -12.19 -16.43 4.33
N ARG A 538 -13.29 -16.52 5.04
CA ARG A 538 -14.53 -17.14 4.57
C ARG A 538 -15.68 -16.15 4.62
N GLY A 539 -16.24 -15.81 3.46
CA GLY A 539 -17.42 -14.95 3.37
C GLY A 539 -18.63 -15.56 4.08
N VAL A 540 -19.44 -14.71 4.70
CA VAL A 540 -20.61 -15.09 5.50
C VAL A 540 -21.93 -14.56 4.94
N LEU A 541 -21.88 -13.61 4.01
CA LEU A 541 -23.06 -12.97 3.42
C LEU A 541 -23.45 -13.59 2.09
N LYS A 542 -24.73 -13.45 1.74
CA LYS A 542 -25.19 -13.80 0.41
C LYS A 542 -24.57 -12.86 -0.64
N PRO A 543 -24.21 -13.37 -1.83
CA PRO A 543 -23.76 -12.54 -2.94
C PRO A 543 -24.73 -11.42 -3.31
N ALA A 544 -24.23 -10.23 -3.63
CA ALA A 544 -25.03 -9.07 -4.07
C ALA A 544 -25.80 -9.32 -5.38
N GLY A 545 -25.40 -10.32 -6.16
CA GLY A 545 -26.07 -10.71 -7.40
C GLY A 545 -25.88 -12.19 -7.72
N VAL A 546 -26.88 -12.79 -8.36
CA VAL A 546 -26.87 -14.22 -8.72
C VAL A 546 -25.88 -14.59 -9.83
N MET A 547 -25.39 -13.59 -10.56
CA MET A 547 -24.43 -13.79 -11.67
C MET A 547 -22.97 -13.56 -11.23
N LEU A 548 -22.71 -13.27 -9.96
CA LEU A 548 -21.34 -13.11 -9.49
C LEU A 548 -20.57 -14.44 -9.52
N LYS A 549 -19.30 -14.35 -9.86
CA LYS A 549 -18.34 -15.47 -9.77
C LYS A 549 -17.21 -15.06 -8.83
N SER A 550 -16.47 -16.04 -8.31
CA SER A 550 -15.22 -15.76 -7.59
C SER A 550 -14.11 -15.31 -8.55
N GLU A 551 -13.10 -14.62 -8.06
CA GLU A 551 -11.90 -14.25 -8.82
C GLU A 551 -11.23 -15.50 -9.41
N CYS A 552 -11.14 -16.61 -8.65
CA CYS A 552 -10.60 -17.89 -9.11
C CYS A 552 -11.39 -18.45 -10.33
N ALA A 553 -12.73 -18.43 -10.27
CA ALA A 553 -13.57 -18.91 -11.35
C ALA A 553 -13.49 -18.03 -12.60
N VAL A 554 -13.30 -16.72 -12.44
CA VAL A 554 -13.12 -15.79 -13.57
C VAL A 554 -11.77 -16.03 -14.25
N VAL A 555 -10.70 -16.17 -13.48
CA VAL A 555 -9.36 -16.49 -14.02
C VAL A 555 -9.40 -17.81 -14.80
N ALA A 556 -9.96 -18.86 -14.21
CA ALA A 556 -10.06 -20.18 -14.87
C ALA A 556 -10.87 -20.11 -16.18
N GLY A 557 -11.99 -19.36 -16.18
CA GLY A 557 -12.81 -19.21 -17.38
C GLY A 557 -12.09 -18.46 -18.52
N ILE A 558 -11.35 -17.41 -18.20
CA ILE A 558 -10.52 -16.68 -19.18
C ILE A 558 -9.39 -17.58 -19.69
N ALA A 559 -8.69 -18.28 -18.77
CA ALA A 559 -7.56 -19.15 -19.10
C ALA A 559 -7.98 -20.29 -20.04
N GLN A 560 -9.08 -21.00 -19.75
CA GLN A 560 -9.63 -22.06 -20.61
C GLN A 560 -9.96 -21.54 -22.02
N ALA A 561 -10.55 -20.35 -22.10
CA ALA A 561 -10.90 -19.76 -23.40
C ALA A 561 -9.67 -19.25 -24.16
N ALA A 562 -8.68 -18.69 -23.46
CA ALA A 562 -7.46 -18.16 -24.08
C ALA A 562 -6.45 -19.26 -24.46
N LEU A 563 -6.44 -20.38 -23.73
CA LEU A 563 -5.45 -21.46 -23.85
C LEU A 563 -6.17 -22.81 -24.12
N PRO A 564 -6.74 -23.04 -25.31
CA PRO A 564 -7.50 -24.26 -25.61
C PRO A 564 -6.65 -25.54 -25.57
N GLN A 565 -5.32 -25.42 -25.57
CA GLN A 565 -4.37 -26.54 -25.45
C GLN A 565 -3.72 -26.58 -24.04
N SER A 566 -4.28 -25.85 -23.06
CA SER A 566 -3.75 -25.80 -21.69
C SER A 566 -3.64 -27.20 -21.08
N VAL A 567 -2.53 -27.44 -20.41
CA VAL A 567 -2.30 -28.67 -19.62
C VAL A 567 -2.80 -28.55 -18.19
N VAL A 568 -3.18 -27.33 -17.78
CA VAL A 568 -3.71 -27.04 -16.45
C VAL A 568 -5.20 -27.40 -16.38
N ALA A 569 -5.58 -28.16 -15.38
CA ALA A 569 -6.97 -28.56 -15.14
C ALA A 569 -7.76 -27.45 -14.44
N TRP A 570 -7.96 -26.32 -15.10
CA TRP A 570 -8.52 -25.08 -14.54
C TRP A 570 -9.84 -25.26 -13.79
N GLU A 571 -10.82 -25.95 -14.39
CA GLU A 571 -12.12 -26.20 -13.76
C GLU A 571 -11.98 -27.08 -12.51
N TYR A 572 -11.14 -28.13 -12.59
CA TYR A 572 -10.86 -29.01 -11.46
C TYR A 572 -10.26 -28.25 -10.28
N LEU A 573 -9.35 -27.33 -10.50
CA LEU A 573 -8.75 -26.52 -9.43
C LEU A 573 -9.79 -25.65 -8.73
N VAL A 574 -10.69 -25.02 -9.46
CA VAL A 574 -11.70 -24.09 -8.90
C VAL A 574 -12.84 -24.82 -8.20
N GLU A 575 -13.13 -26.08 -8.54
CA GLU A 575 -14.15 -26.86 -7.84
C GLU A 575 -13.89 -26.99 -6.33
N ASP A 576 -12.61 -26.91 -5.92
CA ASP A 576 -12.18 -27.04 -4.52
C ASP A 576 -10.84 -26.33 -4.29
N TYR A 577 -10.80 -25.27 -3.50
CA TYR A 577 -9.59 -24.45 -3.30
C TYR A 577 -8.49 -25.15 -2.50
N ASP A 578 -8.77 -26.25 -1.83
CA ASP A 578 -7.72 -27.12 -1.27
C ASP A 578 -6.77 -27.61 -2.36
N ARG A 579 -7.27 -27.82 -3.58
CA ARG A 579 -6.46 -28.25 -4.73
C ARG A 579 -5.51 -27.16 -5.21
N ILE A 580 -5.97 -25.89 -5.21
CA ILE A 580 -5.12 -24.73 -5.52
C ILE A 580 -4.01 -24.61 -4.47
N ARG A 581 -4.34 -24.76 -3.20
CA ARG A 581 -3.35 -24.71 -2.10
C ARG A 581 -2.34 -25.85 -2.16
N ASN A 582 -2.75 -27.06 -2.58
CA ASN A 582 -1.82 -28.17 -2.86
C ASN A 582 -0.84 -27.83 -3.97
N ASP A 583 -1.30 -27.10 -5.00
CA ASP A 583 -0.43 -26.65 -6.08
C ASP A 583 0.52 -25.52 -5.64
N ILE A 584 0.04 -24.58 -4.79
CA ILE A 584 0.89 -23.58 -4.15
C ILE A 584 1.98 -24.25 -3.32
N GLU A 585 1.64 -25.24 -2.49
CA GLU A 585 2.59 -26.03 -1.70
C GLU A 585 3.62 -26.75 -2.56
N ALA A 586 3.21 -27.33 -3.68
CA ALA A 586 4.10 -28.03 -4.60
C ALA A 586 5.12 -27.12 -5.27
N VAL A 587 4.74 -25.87 -5.55
CA VAL A 587 5.59 -24.87 -6.22
C VAL A 587 6.40 -24.02 -5.22
N LEU A 588 5.87 -23.80 -4.03
CA LEU A 588 6.44 -22.93 -2.98
C LEU A 588 6.62 -23.72 -1.68
N PRO A 589 7.80 -24.31 -1.45
CA PRO A 589 8.06 -25.21 -0.31
C PRO A 589 7.80 -24.60 1.07
N GLU A 590 7.85 -23.27 1.21
CA GLU A 590 7.52 -22.57 2.45
C GLU A 590 6.05 -22.72 2.88
N PHE A 591 5.19 -23.13 1.96
CA PHE A 591 3.79 -23.47 2.21
C PHE A 591 3.56 -24.96 2.57
N ALA A 592 4.61 -25.73 2.86
CA ALA A 592 4.47 -27.14 3.24
C ALA A 592 3.32 -27.36 4.26
N ASP A 593 2.52 -28.41 4.07
CA ASP A 593 1.32 -28.72 4.83
C ASP A 593 0.25 -27.60 4.84
N TYR A 594 0.13 -26.84 3.73
CA TYR A 594 -0.71 -25.65 3.64
C TYR A 594 -2.14 -25.91 4.13
N ASN A 595 -2.85 -26.88 3.55
CA ASN A 595 -4.22 -27.17 3.88
C ASN A 595 -4.42 -27.64 5.35
N GLN A 596 -3.41 -28.25 5.94
CA GLN A 596 -3.44 -28.62 7.36
C GLN A 596 -3.22 -27.39 8.26
N ARG A 597 -2.21 -26.59 7.94
CA ARG A 597 -1.81 -25.42 8.75
C ARG A 597 -2.86 -24.31 8.75
N ILE A 598 -3.51 -24.06 7.60
CA ILE A 598 -4.51 -22.99 7.47
C ILE A 598 -5.81 -23.26 8.24
N ARG A 599 -6.09 -24.53 8.59
CA ARG A 599 -7.25 -24.89 9.39
C ARG A 599 -7.06 -24.63 10.89
N HIS A 600 -5.85 -24.31 11.33
CA HIS A 600 -5.64 -23.86 12.71
C HIS A 600 -6.19 -22.44 12.90
N PRO A 601 -6.90 -22.17 14.01
CA PRO A 601 -7.37 -20.81 14.31
C PRO A 601 -6.22 -19.80 14.32
N GLY A 602 -6.36 -18.70 13.53
CA GLY A 602 -5.31 -17.70 13.34
C GLY A 602 -4.28 -18.04 12.25
N GLY A 603 -4.42 -19.20 11.58
CA GLY A 603 -3.55 -19.57 10.47
C GLY A 603 -2.12 -19.93 10.87
N PHE A 604 -1.14 -19.52 10.07
CA PHE A 604 0.26 -19.84 10.29
C PHE A 604 1.23 -18.76 9.79
N HIS A 605 2.40 -18.70 10.39
CA HIS A 605 3.45 -17.77 10.02
C HIS A 605 4.38 -18.37 8.96
N LEU A 606 4.67 -17.64 7.89
CA LEU A 606 5.76 -17.95 6.98
C LEU A 606 7.09 -17.48 7.61
N ILE A 607 8.02 -18.41 7.76
CA ILE A 607 9.30 -18.15 8.42
C ILE A 607 10.10 -17.10 7.66
N ASN A 608 10.49 -16.03 8.36
CA ASN A 608 11.40 -15.02 7.83
C ASN A 608 12.83 -15.37 8.21
N ALA A 609 13.67 -15.72 7.23
CA ALA A 609 15.04 -16.13 7.46
C ALA A 609 15.87 -15.05 8.20
N ALA A 610 15.67 -13.76 7.89
CA ALA A 610 16.38 -12.67 8.55
C ALA A 610 15.97 -12.49 10.02
N ALA A 611 14.71 -12.79 10.38
CA ALA A 611 14.28 -12.82 11.78
C ALA A 611 14.97 -13.93 12.60
N GLU A 612 15.50 -14.94 11.92
CA GLU A 612 16.32 -16.02 12.52
C GLU A 612 17.83 -15.79 12.34
N ARG A 613 18.25 -14.60 11.89
CA ARG A 613 19.64 -14.25 11.56
C ARG A 613 20.26 -15.16 10.48
N ARG A 614 19.44 -15.72 9.61
CA ARG A 614 19.85 -16.43 8.40
C ARG A 614 19.77 -15.46 7.22
N TRP A 615 20.90 -15.02 6.73
CA TRP A 615 21.01 -13.97 5.73
C TRP A 615 21.03 -14.57 4.32
N MET A 616 19.93 -14.38 3.58
CA MET A 616 19.79 -14.89 2.19
C MET A 616 20.38 -13.89 1.17
N THR A 617 21.46 -13.23 1.53
CA THR A 617 22.25 -12.34 0.67
C THR A 617 23.38 -13.11 -0.02
N SER A 618 23.97 -12.53 -1.05
CA SER A 618 25.12 -13.13 -1.75
C SER A 618 26.36 -13.27 -0.85
N SER A 619 26.51 -12.43 0.17
CA SER A 619 27.60 -12.50 1.16
C SER A 619 27.35 -13.53 2.27
N GLY A 620 26.13 -14.06 2.41
CA GLY A 620 25.71 -14.85 3.56
C GLY A 620 25.65 -14.06 4.88
N LYS A 621 25.73 -12.72 4.81
CA LYS A 621 25.65 -11.78 5.94
C LYS A 621 24.68 -10.63 5.62
N ALA A 622 24.21 -9.92 6.64
CA ALA A 622 23.49 -8.67 6.44
C ALA A 622 24.46 -7.60 5.89
N ASN A 623 23.97 -6.80 4.95
CA ASN A 623 24.78 -5.79 4.28
C ASN A 623 24.44 -4.39 4.81
N PHE A 624 25.43 -3.68 5.34
CA PHE A 624 25.34 -2.23 5.42
C PHE A 624 25.46 -1.67 4.00
N ILE A 625 24.44 -0.96 3.55
CA ILE A 625 24.41 -0.39 2.19
C ILE A 625 24.61 1.11 2.27
N THR A 626 25.72 1.57 1.69
CA THR A 626 26.09 2.98 1.69
C THR A 626 25.39 3.72 0.54
N SER A 627 24.70 4.80 0.85
CA SER A 627 24.19 5.76 -0.14
C SER A 627 25.17 6.92 -0.23
N LYS A 628 26.31 6.68 -0.89
CA LYS A 628 27.47 7.57 -0.88
C LYS A 628 27.14 9.01 -1.26
N GLY A 629 27.38 9.94 -0.33
CA GLY A 629 27.15 11.37 -0.51
C GLY A 629 25.68 11.80 -0.62
N LEU A 630 24.72 10.87 -0.71
CA LEU A 630 23.31 11.16 -0.85
C LEU A 630 22.69 11.50 0.51
N LEU A 631 22.15 12.70 0.65
CA LEU A 631 21.48 13.18 1.86
C LEU A 631 19.99 13.49 1.65
N GLU A 632 19.57 13.71 0.42
CA GLU A 632 18.19 14.08 0.07
C GLU A 632 17.76 13.44 -1.23
N ASP A 633 16.44 13.32 -1.39
CA ASP A 633 15.84 12.91 -2.65
C ASP A 633 16.15 13.97 -3.75
N PRO A 634 16.55 13.57 -4.97
CA PRO A 634 16.90 14.50 -6.04
C PRO A 634 15.81 15.50 -6.38
N SER A 635 14.55 15.09 -6.34
CA SER A 635 13.42 15.97 -6.59
C SER A 635 13.26 17.05 -5.53
N SER A 636 13.79 16.86 -4.32
CA SER A 636 13.80 17.84 -3.23
C SER A 636 15.06 18.72 -3.19
N ALA A 637 16.07 18.42 -4.00
CA ALA A 637 17.35 19.12 -4.03
C ALA A 637 17.31 20.59 -4.54
N PHE A 638 16.14 21.06 -5.00
CA PHE A 638 15.94 22.44 -5.42
C PHE A 638 15.91 23.40 -4.21
N ASN A 639 17.06 23.83 -3.78
CA ASN A 639 17.32 24.61 -2.55
C ASN A 639 16.41 25.81 -2.26
N SER A 640 15.75 26.37 -3.25
CA SER A 640 14.88 27.54 -3.09
C SER A 640 13.39 27.24 -3.19
N LYS A 641 12.99 25.98 -3.42
CA LYS A 641 11.64 25.64 -3.84
C LYS A 641 10.87 24.83 -2.82
N LEU A 642 9.58 24.75 -3.00
CA LEU A 642 8.66 23.96 -2.19
C LEU A 642 8.61 22.53 -2.71
N VAL A 643 8.50 21.58 -1.82
CA VAL A 643 8.28 20.17 -2.17
C VAL A 643 6.91 19.75 -1.72
N MET A 644 6.16 19.12 -2.62
CA MET A 644 4.81 18.63 -2.36
C MET A 644 4.83 17.11 -2.17
N ALA A 645 4.12 16.63 -1.14
CA ALA A 645 3.77 15.21 -0.99
C ALA A 645 2.26 15.00 -1.17
N THR A 646 1.90 13.85 -1.70
CA THR A 646 0.51 13.40 -1.72
C THR A 646 0.16 12.69 -0.43
N VAL A 647 -1.07 12.83 0.08
CA VAL A 647 -1.57 12.08 1.24
C VAL A 647 -2.98 11.57 1.01
N ARG A 648 -3.37 10.52 1.73
CA ARG A 648 -4.76 10.07 1.78
C ARG A 648 -5.53 10.84 2.84
N SER A 649 -6.81 11.11 2.58
CA SER A 649 -7.73 11.61 3.59
C SER A 649 -8.11 10.51 4.58
N HIS A 650 -8.69 10.88 5.72
CA HIS A 650 -9.11 9.90 6.73
C HIS A 650 -10.22 8.96 6.23
N ASP A 651 -11.15 9.47 5.40
CA ASP A 651 -12.23 8.67 4.78
C ASP A 651 -11.80 8.04 3.45
N GLN A 652 -10.56 7.56 3.34
CA GLN A 652 -10.00 7.03 2.10
C GLN A 652 -9.14 5.80 2.34
N TYR A 653 -9.19 4.86 1.40
CA TYR A 653 -8.26 3.76 1.33
C TYR A 653 -7.77 3.55 -0.12
N ASN A 654 -6.47 3.82 -0.37
CA ASN A 654 -5.88 3.92 -1.69
C ASN A 654 -6.66 4.90 -2.58
N THR A 655 -7.15 4.47 -3.76
CA THR A 655 -7.99 5.27 -4.66
C THR A 655 -9.46 5.34 -4.22
N THR A 656 -9.91 4.44 -3.35
CA THR A 656 -11.28 4.39 -2.87
C THR A 656 -11.54 5.45 -1.80
N ILE A 657 -12.51 6.32 -2.05
CA ILE A 657 -12.90 7.41 -1.16
C ILE A 657 -14.25 7.07 -0.53
N TYR A 658 -14.27 6.64 0.73
CA TYR A 658 -15.50 6.28 1.47
C TYR A 658 -16.33 7.49 1.88
N GLY A 659 -15.72 8.67 1.93
CA GLY A 659 -16.37 9.91 2.32
C GLY A 659 -15.49 11.14 2.07
N MET A 660 -16.10 12.32 2.18
CA MET A 660 -15.44 13.60 1.87
C MET A 660 -14.98 14.34 3.12
N ASP A 661 -14.83 13.61 4.26
CA ASP A 661 -14.52 14.19 5.55
C ASP A 661 -13.17 13.70 6.08
N ASP A 662 -12.11 14.49 5.90
CA ASP A 662 -10.84 14.28 6.60
C ASP A 662 -10.91 14.94 7.99
N ARG A 663 -11.61 14.26 8.90
CA ARG A 663 -11.89 14.74 10.24
C ARG A 663 -10.63 15.13 11.00
N TYR A 664 -9.58 14.31 10.93
CA TYR A 664 -8.35 14.53 11.71
C TYR A 664 -7.57 15.75 11.25
N ARG A 665 -7.61 16.09 9.96
CA ARG A 665 -7.00 17.31 9.42
C ARG A 665 -7.97 18.47 9.29
N GLY A 666 -9.24 18.28 9.69
CA GLY A 666 -10.25 19.32 9.74
C GLY A 666 -10.77 19.79 8.40
N VAL A 667 -10.76 18.94 7.38
CA VAL A 667 -11.26 19.23 6.03
C VAL A 667 -12.55 18.44 5.79
N PHE A 668 -13.64 19.13 5.45
CA PHE A 668 -14.96 18.52 5.28
C PHE A 668 -15.58 18.89 3.94
N GLY A 669 -16.15 17.90 3.25
CA GLY A 669 -16.91 18.06 2.01
C GLY A 669 -16.12 18.58 0.81
N GLN A 670 -14.80 18.55 0.83
CA GLN A 670 -13.91 19.03 -0.24
C GLN A 670 -12.56 18.32 -0.20
N ARG A 671 -11.85 18.31 -1.36
CA ARG A 671 -10.52 17.72 -1.50
C ARG A 671 -9.55 18.64 -2.25
N ASP A 672 -10.04 19.76 -2.78
CA ASP A 672 -9.30 20.82 -3.48
C ASP A 672 -8.53 21.71 -2.49
N VAL A 673 -7.60 21.10 -1.73
CA VAL A 673 -6.86 21.78 -0.65
C VAL A 673 -5.34 21.56 -0.78
N VAL A 674 -4.58 22.52 -0.24
CA VAL A 674 -3.14 22.40 0.01
C VAL A 674 -2.84 22.75 1.46
N PHE A 675 -2.17 21.84 2.17
CA PHE A 675 -1.69 22.05 3.53
C PHE A 675 -0.31 22.68 3.52
N MET A 676 -0.08 23.63 4.42
CA MET A 676 1.23 24.25 4.66
C MET A 676 1.37 24.76 6.08
N SER A 677 2.63 24.95 6.54
CA SER A 677 2.88 25.52 7.87
C SER A 677 2.49 27.00 7.92
N ALA A 678 2.19 27.50 9.13
CA ALA A 678 1.91 28.93 9.34
C ALA A 678 3.11 29.82 8.93
N LYS A 679 4.34 29.34 9.12
CA LYS A 679 5.55 30.04 8.70
C LYS A 679 5.67 30.07 7.17
N GLN A 680 5.39 28.94 6.50
CA GLN A 680 5.41 28.89 5.05
C GLN A 680 4.33 29.78 4.43
N ALA A 681 3.13 29.82 5.00
CA ALA A 681 2.04 30.69 4.53
C ALA A 681 2.45 32.19 4.58
N LYS A 682 3.15 32.59 5.65
CA LYS A 682 3.71 33.98 5.74
C LYS A 682 4.73 34.25 4.65
N ILE A 683 5.64 33.30 4.38
CA ILE A 683 6.65 33.44 3.32
C ILE A 683 5.98 33.58 1.96
N CYS A 684 4.99 32.75 1.68
CA CYS A 684 4.21 32.79 0.43
C CYS A 684 3.19 33.95 0.38
N ARG A 685 3.01 34.70 1.46
CA ARG A 685 2.04 35.81 1.60
C ARG A 685 0.59 35.37 1.33
N VAL A 686 0.23 34.19 1.80
CA VAL A 686 -1.12 33.64 1.69
C VAL A 686 -1.73 33.38 3.08
N LYS A 687 -3.07 33.39 3.14
CA LYS A 687 -3.83 33.18 4.39
C LYS A 687 -4.61 31.86 4.32
N ASN A 688 -5.00 31.39 5.50
CA ASN A 688 -5.87 30.23 5.61
C ASN A 688 -7.19 30.46 4.85
N GLY A 689 -7.55 29.52 3.98
CA GLY A 689 -8.76 29.61 3.17
C GLY A 689 -8.61 30.35 1.83
N GLU A 690 -7.51 31.06 1.58
CA GLU A 690 -7.22 31.65 0.25
C GLU A 690 -6.98 30.57 -0.78
N ARG A 691 -7.13 30.95 -2.06
CA ARG A 691 -6.90 30.03 -3.18
C ARG A 691 -5.56 30.29 -3.83
N VAL A 692 -4.88 29.20 -4.16
CA VAL A 692 -3.57 29.19 -4.81
C VAL A 692 -3.54 28.15 -5.93
N ASN A 693 -2.59 28.32 -6.82
CA ASN A 693 -2.25 27.31 -7.82
C ASN A 693 -0.88 26.71 -7.50
N LEU A 694 -0.71 25.42 -7.77
CA LEU A 694 0.58 24.74 -7.72
C LEU A 694 1.00 24.35 -9.14
N ILE A 695 2.27 24.56 -9.46
CA ILE A 695 2.87 24.22 -10.75
C ILE A 695 4.03 23.27 -10.46
N ALA A 696 4.00 22.08 -11.06
CA ALA A 696 5.11 21.14 -10.96
C ALA A 696 6.34 21.66 -11.71
N LEU A 697 7.51 21.32 -11.18
CA LEU A 697 8.78 21.72 -11.80
C LEU A 697 9.43 20.50 -12.46
N THR A 698 10.06 20.75 -13.58
CA THR A 698 10.89 19.75 -14.27
C THR A 698 12.21 19.52 -13.51
N PRO A 699 12.95 18.43 -13.76
CA PRO A 699 14.23 18.17 -13.10
C PRO A 699 15.27 19.29 -13.24
N ASP A 700 15.24 20.08 -14.33
CA ASP A 700 16.07 21.28 -14.51
C ASP A 700 15.50 22.54 -13.82
N GLY A 701 14.44 22.38 -13.06
CA GLY A 701 13.83 23.44 -12.24
C GLY A 701 12.96 24.45 -12.98
N LYS A 702 12.55 24.17 -14.21
CA LYS A 702 11.61 25.02 -14.96
C LYS A 702 10.16 24.62 -14.66
N ARG A 703 9.25 25.56 -14.92
CA ARG A 703 7.81 25.29 -14.82
C ARG A 703 7.38 24.29 -15.89
N SER A 704 6.67 23.25 -15.48
CA SER A 704 6.01 22.32 -16.41
C SER A 704 4.59 22.80 -16.77
N SER A 705 3.92 22.10 -17.68
CA SER A 705 2.49 22.30 -17.97
C SER A 705 1.58 21.74 -16.87
N ARG A 706 2.11 20.88 -15.98
CA ARG A 706 1.32 20.22 -14.91
C ARG A 706 1.05 21.19 -13.78
N ARG A 707 -0.23 21.39 -13.50
CA ARG A 707 -0.68 22.34 -12.48
C ARG A 707 -1.96 21.89 -11.78
N MET A 708 -2.09 22.29 -10.53
CA MET A 708 -3.33 22.21 -9.77
C MET A 708 -3.84 23.61 -9.51
N ASP A 709 -5.06 23.90 -9.97
CA ASP A 709 -5.63 25.24 -9.86
C ASP A 709 -6.61 25.36 -8.70
N ARG A 710 -6.68 26.58 -8.14
CA ARG A 710 -7.69 27.00 -7.15
C ARG A 710 -7.72 26.15 -5.89
N LEU A 711 -6.59 25.59 -5.47
CA LEU A 711 -6.47 24.87 -4.21
C LEU A 711 -6.68 25.81 -3.02
N LYS A 712 -7.45 25.38 -2.04
CA LYS A 712 -7.70 26.15 -0.84
C LYS A 712 -6.61 25.88 0.19
N VAL A 713 -5.95 26.95 0.65
CA VAL A 713 -4.89 26.86 1.66
C VAL A 713 -5.46 26.43 3.01
N VAL A 714 -4.84 25.41 3.61
CA VAL A 714 -5.10 24.93 4.97
C VAL A 714 -3.82 25.08 5.78
N ILE A 715 -3.82 26.00 6.75
CA ILE A 715 -2.70 26.13 7.67
C ILE A 715 -2.75 24.97 8.67
N TYR A 716 -1.67 24.18 8.70
CA TYR A 716 -1.58 22.96 9.48
C TYR A 716 -0.21 22.84 10.17
N PRO A 717 -0.13 22.23 11.36
CA PRO A 717 1.17 21.95 12.01
C PRO A 717 1.98 20.96 11.17
N MET A 718 3.05 21.44 10.54
CA MET A 718 3.90 20.65 9.67
C MET A 718 5.25 21.30 9.41
N ALA A 719 6.17 20.56 8.82
CA ALA A 719 7.49 21.03 8.43
C ALA A 719 7.42 22.19 7.43
N ASP A 720 8.35 23.14 7.55
CA ASP A 720 8.49 24.24 6.59
C ASP A 720 9.00 23.74 5.24
N ARG A 721 8.75 24.53 4.16
CA ARG A 721 9.09 24.21 2.76
C ARG A 721 8.40 22.96 2.21
N SER A 722 7.49 22.39 2.98
CA SER A 722 6.71 21.21 2.65
C SER A 722 5.26 21.61 2.38
N LEU A 723 4.70 21.10 1.29
CA LEU A 723 3.28 21.22 0.94
C LEU A 723 2.66 19.83 0.86
N VAL A 724 1.37 19.74 1.13
CA VAL A 724 0.67 18.47 1.06
C VAL A 724 -0.68 18.64 0.38
N THR A 725 -1.01 17.72 -0.54
CA THR A 725 -2.29 17.66 -1.24
C THR A 725 -2.85 16.23 -1.19
N TYR A 726 -4.12 16.04 -1.57
CA TYR A 726 -4.71 14.71 -1.55
C TYR A 726 -4.34 13.89 -2.80
N PHE A 727 -4.06 12.60 -2.56
CA PHE A 727 -4.06 11.52 -3.53
C PHE A 727 -5.50 11.03 -3.73
N PRO A 728 -5.97 10.68 -4.94
CA PRO A 728 -5.22 10.61 -6.19
C PRO A 728 -5.27 11.90 -7.04
N GLU A 729 -5.93 12.95 -6.55
CA GLU A 729 -6.17 14.18 -7.30
C GLU A 729 -4.87 14.83 -7.79
N SER A 730 -3.79 14.67 -7.04
CA SER A 730 -2.48 15.26 -7.37
C SER A 730 -1.54 14.38 -8.21
N ASN A 731 -1.98 13.18 -8.63
CA ASN A 731 -1.12 12.26 -9.39
C ASN A 731 -0.66 12.80 -10.75
N HIS A 732 -1.44 13.68 -11.37
CA HIS A 732 -1.06 14.32 -12.65
C HIS A 732 0.09 15.31 -12.52
N MET A 733 0.48 15.68 -11.30
CA MET A 733 1.66 16.54 -11.05
C MET A 733 2.98 15.80 -11.25
N LEU A 734 2.97 14.47 -11.30
CA LEU A 734 4.14 13.60 -11.46
C LEU A 734 4.17 13.00 -12.87
N THR A 735 5.36 12.91 -13.46
CA THR A 735 5.58 12.20 -14.74
C THR A 735 5.91 10.74 -14.53
N LEU A 736 5.78 9.92 -15.57
CA LEU A 736 6.20 8.51 -15.53
C LEU A 736 7.72 8.35 -15.28
N ASP A 737 8.51 9.37 -15.61
CA ASP A 737 9.98 9.34 -15.44
C ASP A 737 10.43 9.61 -14.00
N ASN A 738 9.55 10.20 -13.16
CA ASN A 738 9.85 10.47 -11.77
C ASN A 738 9.60 9.22 -10.90
N HIS A 739 10.56 8.30 -10.89
CA HIS A 739 10.49 7.06 -10.11
C HIS A 739 11.86 6.68 -9.55
N ASP A 740 11.87 5.85 -8.52
CA ASP A 740 13.08 5.25 -7.98
C ASP A 740 13.72 4.31 -9.02
N PRO A 741 14.96 4.54 -9.43
CA PRO A 741 15.63 3.72 -10.45
C PRO A 741 15.87 2.27 -10.02
N LEU A 742 15.85 1.95 -8.72
CA LEU A 742 16.07 0.60 -8.21
C LEU A 742 14.79 -0.23 -8.14
N SER A 743 13.70 0.39 -7.73
CA SER A 743 12.42 -0.29 -7.51
C SER A 743 11.33 0.08 -8.51
N GLY A 744 11.52 1.13 -9.30
CA GLY A 744 10.51 1.65 -10.22
C GLY A 744 9.31 2.34 -9.55
N ILE A 745 9.33 2.57 -8.24
CA ILE A 745 8.20 3.21 -7.55
C ILE A 745 8.09 4.70 -7.93
N PRO A 746 6.89 5.21 -8.24
CA PRO A 746 6.72 6.63 -8.49
C PRO A 746 6.98 7.52 -7.26
N GLY A 747 7.62 8.67 -7.48
CA GLY A 747 8.01 9.63 -6.43
C GLY A 747 6.86 10.50 -5.90
N TYR A 748 5.73 9.91 -5.51
CA TYR A 748 4.53 10.64 -5.05
C TYR A 748 4.73 11.53 -3.82
N LYS A 749 5.84 11.38 -3.09
CA LYS A 749 6.13 12.10 -1.85
C LYS A 749 7.17 13.21 -2.01
N SER A 750 7.74 13.40 -3.18
CA SER A 750 8.76 14.43 -3.41
C SER A 750 8.61 15.11 -4.77
N ILE A 751 7.53 15.86 -4.92
CA ILE A 751 7.22 16.59 -6.16
C ILE A 751 7.63 18.05 -5.98
N PRO A 752 8.67 18.55 -6.67
CA PRO A 752 9.06 19.94 -6.61
C PRO A 752 7.99 20.83 -7.27
N VAL A 753 7.57 21.88 -6.55
CA VAL A 753 6.49 22.75 -7.01
C VAL A 753 6.81 24.21 -6.78
N GLU A 754 6.15 25.06 -7.56
CA GLU A 754 6.03 26.49 -7.34
C GLU A 754 4.58 26.84 -7.00
N LEU A 755 4.40 27.79 -6.09
CA LEU A 755 3.09 28.27 -5.67
C LEU A 755 2.88 29.68 -6.24
N GLU A 756 1.72 29.90 -6.84
CA GLU A 756 1.27 31.23 -7.28
C GLU A 756 -0.13 31.55 -6.73
N PRO A 757 -0.46 32.82 -6.47
CA PRO A 757 -1.81 33.22 -6.14
C PRO A 757 -2.80 32.79 -7.24
N SER A 758 -3.99 32.39 -6.86
CA SER A 758 -5.09 32.17 -7.80
C SER A 758 -5.85 33.49 -7.96
N ASN A 759 -5.90 34.02 -9.16
CA ASN A 759 -6.71 35.19 -9.50
C ASN A 759 -8.20 34.90 -9.38
#